data_f0036014cd6feaa5bb8415c55af37f73
#
_entry.id   f0036014cd6feaa5bb8415c55af37f73
#
_cell.length_a   1.000
_cell.length_b   1.000
_cell.length_c   1.000
_cell.angle_alpha   90.00
_cell.angle_beta   90.00
_cell.angle_gamma   90.00
#
_symmetry.space_group_name_H-M   'P 1'
#
loop_
_entity.id
_entity.type
_entity.pdbx_description
1 polymer ?
#
loop_
_entity_poly.entity_id
_entity_poly.type
_entity_poly.pdbx_seq_one_letter_code
_entity_poly.pdbx_strand_id
1 'polypeptide(L)'
;MKRKLLLALFAIISLGCFADSQPTDDERRANLFVNNGMLFSILHFGGIHSQDNTVEFCGWTTKTDLSTNDKKNEALADAQFNAIRKVGDITIPETVTAAVTYGGVLQGNATYKVIMLRANLFRAASSGVTSRITKITIPKTVEHIESRCFDECVNMTEFVIEGATDGTSQLKEIDSHAFLNCKKLASITLPNSVTYLGENDPTSSDGGVFEGCESLTSFKFPSSYASRNLPSFTFKNCKNLATIDWNGYNPKRLNSCAFWDCDKITWSQVPQSVEELGDNCFYICDDLTSVDLSRIKKMDTGVFWGTPLTSVEWPAAVTEIPARTFFSCGKLTTIKGISGQLGAWDNITKIGEDAFNECKALTTIKLPNSLKTLDKQAFRSCWNLKNVEYSNQLETIGEGAFQDNLFGFEKFYFKGSVKNVGSYAFANGKLTCVHLKGDMTMGDYVFQNDKSLKYVEFPATSSATQPLTKVTEGMFQNCTSLPFITLPTTVTEIKTKAFDGCSSLKYVNILAASPATLGANAFPTTAGVYVKASKLSAYQSNADWNTLNLKDTYVQTLNKKYATFTHDFPVDFVAANGRDAMEAYVGKSTYKVTQPTKIQKILKMTKATSIAANEGVILAGTPNTTYTYRIAESAVAKLADNKVMPVREDTLLYQTETDGKSNWTLQSDYKLHLTQDAKTIYCGRAYVHETNEPGVQGAKSVVFGLSLDDEDGNMTNDATGIESIDAAGKADEDNVYYTISGVRVVNPTEKGVYIKNGKKVIVR
;
A
#
# COMPACT_ATOMS: atom_id res chain seq x y z
N MET A 1 -26.44 -34.88 -34.48
CA MET A 1 -27.22 -34.12 -35.44
C MET A 1 -28.16 -33.07 -34.81
N LYS A 2 -28.75 -33.29 -33.64
CA LYS A 2 -29.70 -32.33 -33.02
C LYS A 2 -29.06 -31.03 -32.47
N ARG A 3 -27.75 -30.99 -32.19
CA ARG A 3 -27.05 -29.77 -31.71
C ARG A 3 -26.64 -28.77 -32.82
N LYS A 4 -26.49 -29.27 -34.05
CA LYS A 4 -26.16 -28.40 -35.19
C LYS A 4 -27.41 -27.73 -35.81
N LEU A 5 -28.58 -28.32 -35.58
CA LEU A 5 -29.85 -27.73 -36.03
C LEU A 5 -30.32 -26.58 -35.11
N LEU A 6 -29.96 -26.64 -33.81
CA LEU A 6 -30.32 -25.60 -32.85
C LEU A 6 -29.44 -24.33 -33.03
N LEU A 7 -28.17 -24.49 -33.41
CA LEU A 7 -27.27 -23.37 -33.74
C LEU A 7 -27.62 -22.69 -35.07
N ALA A 8 -28.18 -23.42 -36.04
CA ALA A 8 -28.66 -22.85 -37.28
C ALA A 8 -30.03 -22.09 -37.08
N LEU A 9 -30.87 -22.53 -36.13
CA LEU A 9 -32.13 -21.82 -35.82
C LEU A 9 -31.90 -20.56 -34.99
N PHE A 10 -30.84 -20.53 -34.11
CA PHE A 10 -30.42 -19.29 -33.41
C PHE A 10 -29.74 -18.30 -34.38
N ALA A 11 -29.05 -18.75 -35.39
CA ALA A 11 -28.45 -17.88 -36.42
C ALA A 11 -29.49 -17.28 -37.36
N ILE A 12 -30.67 -17.90 -37.51
CA ILE A 12 -31.79 -17.38 -38.36
C ILE A 12 -32.68 -16.43 -37.57
N ILE A 13 -32.74 -16.53 -36.24
CA ILE A 13 -33.52 -15.60 -35.39
C ILE A 13 -32.70 -14.35 -35.01
N SER A 14 -31.35 -14.40 -35.06
CA SER A 14 -30.50 -13.21 -34.92
C SER A 14 -30.32 -12.39 -36.20
N LEU A 15 -30.87 -12.84 -37.31
CA LEU A 15 -30.89 -12.10 -38.58
C LEU A 15 -32.16 -11.28 -38.79
N GLY A 16 -32.95 -11.06 -37.78
CA GLY A 16 -34.19 -10.28 -37.79
C GLY A 16 -34.14 -8.91 -37.08
N CYS A 17 -33.01 -8.52 -36.51
CA CYS A 17 -32.72 -7.12 -36.22
C CYS A 17 -31.86 -6.61 -37.35
N PHE A 18 -32.50 -6.09 -38.41
CA PHE A 18 -31.84 -5.19 -39.33
C PHE A 18 -31.40 -3.99 -38.48
N ALA A 19 -30.11 -3.94 -38.10
CA ALA A 19 -29.49 -2.66 -37.88
C ALA A 19 -29.64 -1.93 -39.22
N ASP A 20 -30.50 -0.94 -39.28
CA ASP A 20 -30.52 0.00 -40.38
C ASP A 20 -29.08 0.53 -40.47
N SER A 21 -28.36 0.12 -41.54
CA SER A 21 -27.00 0.61 -41.71
C SER A 21 -27.10 2.12 -41.89
N GLN A 22 -26.52 2.86 -40.96
CA GLN A 22 -26.43 4.33 -41.08
C GLN A 22 -25.90 4.66 -42.47
N PRO A 23 -26.49 5.65 -43.18
CA PRO A 23 -26.01 6.01 -44.51
C PRO A 23 -24.54 6.39 -44.46
N THR A 24 -23.75 5.88 -45.42
CA THR A 24 -22.32 6.20 -45.51
C THR A 24 -22.14 7.72 -45.77
N ASP A 25 -20.96 8.23 -45.42
CA ASP A 25 -20.61 9.64 -45.69
C ASP A 25 -20.72 10.00 -47.18
N ASP A 26 -20.48 9.04 -48.08
CA ASP A 26 -20.63 9.26 -49.53
C ASP A 26 -22.09 9.33 -49.96
N GLU A 27 -22.99 8.52 -49.37
CA GLU A 27 -24.44 8.61 -49.60
C GLU A 27 -25.00 9.91 -49.08
N ARG A 28 -24.59 10.37 -47.90
CA ARG A 28 -24.98 11.66 -47.31
C ARG A 28 -24.55 12.83 -48.20
N ARG A 29 -23.29 12.83 -48.69
CA ARG A 29 -22.78 13.85 -49.59
C ARG A 29 -23.46 13.87 -50.95
N ALA A 30 -23.89 12.73 -51.45
CA ALA A 30 -24.61 12.67 -52.72
C ALA A 30 -25.90 13.45 -52.70
N ASN A 31 -26.61 13.55 -51.55
CA ASN A 31 -27.96 14.02 -51.43
C ASN A 31 -28.12 15.36 -50.64
N LEU A 32 -27.08 16.21 -50.65
CA LEU A 32 -27.08 17.51 -49.96
C LEU A 32 -27.96 18.53 -50.72
N PHE A 33 -28.69 19.36 -49.94
CA PHE A 33 -29.37 20.54 -50.47
C PHE A 33 -29.37 21.69 -49.43
N VAL A 34 -29.57 22.90 -49.92
CA VAL A 34 -29.65 24.12 -49.08
C VAL A 34 -31.05 24.70 -49.15
N ASN A 35 -31.63 25.00 -47.98
CA ASN A 35 -32.88 25.72 -47.85
C ASN A 35 -32.76 26.80 -46.77
N ASN A 36 -33.09 28.06 -47.14
CA ASN A 36 -32.99 29.21 -46.24
C ASN A 36 -31.65 29.33 -45.49
N GLY A 37 -30.56 29.05 -46.19
CA GLY A 37 -29.23 29.07 -45.57
C GLY A 37 -28.93 27.91 -44.62
N MET A 38 -29.75 26.89 -44.55
CA MET A 38 -29.56 25.65 -43.82
C MET A 38 -29.22 24.52 -44.76
N LEU A 39 -28.21 23.72 -44.43
CA LEU A 39 -27.78 22.56 -45.22
C LEU A 39 -28.42 21.29 -44.65
N PHE A 40 -28.97 20.49 -45.52
CA PHE A 40 -29.62 19.23 -45.23
C PHE A 40 -29.09 18.11 -46.14
N SER A 41 -29.14 16.88 -45.65
CA SER A 41 -28.88 15.67 -46.44
C SER A 41 -30.11 14.79 -46.43
N ILE A 42 -30.56 14.35 -47.60
CA ILE A 42 -31.68 13.40 -47.70
C ILE A 42 -31.15 12.03 -47.29
N LEU A 43 -31.85 11.39 -46.32
CA LEU A 43 -31.52 10.08 -45.82
C LEU A 43 -32.25 8.99 -46.62
N HIS A 44 -31.51 8.09 -47.24
CA HIS A 44 -32.03 6.88 -47.87
C HIS A 44 -31.62 5.65 -47.10
N PHE A 45 -32.57 5.07 -46.40
CA PHE A 45 -32.37 3.76 -45.76
C PHE A 45 -32.74 2.68 -46.76
N GLY A 46 -31.75 1.96 -47.25
CA GLY A 46 -31.77 0.75 -48.10
C GLY A 46 -33.13 0.18 -48.52
N GLY A 47 -33.81 0.81 -49.45
CA GLY A 47 -34.92 0.25 -50.25
C GLY A 47 -36.29 0.13 -49.54
N ILE A 48 -36.45 0.32 -48.26
CA ILE A 48 -37.75 0.13 -47.55
C ILE A 48 -38.42 1.46 -47.19
N HIS A 49 -37.69 2.54 -47.05
CA HIS A 49 -38.23 3.86 -46.65
C HIS A 49 -38.20 4.93 -47.75
N SER A 50 -38.29 4.54 -49.02
CA SER A 50 -38.30 5.48 -50.16
C SER A 50 -39.49 6.46 -50.20
N GLN A 51 -40.38 6.39 -49.21
CA GLN A 51 -41.56 7.29 -49.10
C GLN A 51 -41.51 8.21 -47.85
N ASP A 52 -40.53 8.06 -46.96
CA ASP A 52 -40.49 8.80 -45.70
C ASP A 52 -39.70 10.09 -45.82
N ASN A 53 -40.01 11.01 -46.63
CA ASN A 53 -39.38 12.34 -46.79
C ASN A 53 -38.61 12.82 -45.51
N THR A 54 -37.43 12.24 -45.24
CA THR A 54 -36.67 12.51 -44.04
C THR A 54 -35.29 13.07 -44.35
N VAL A 55 -34.72 13.91 -43.48
CA VAL A 55 -33.44 14.57 -43.68
C VAL A 55 -32.64 14.65 -42.40
N GLU A 56 -31.32 14.64 -42.59
CA GLU A 56 -30.31 15.01 -41.58
C GLU A 56 -30.12 16.53 -41.63
N PHE A 57 -30.05 17.18 -40.46
CA PHE A 57 -29.64 18.58 -40.35
C PHE A 57 -28.11 18.69 -40.21
N CYS A 58 -27.48 19.38 -41.17
CA CYS A 58 -26.04 19.51 -41.29
C CYS A 58 -25.48 20.88 -40.83
N GLY A 59 -26.32 21.86 -40.49
CA GLY A 59 -25.92 23.19 -40.02
C GLY A 59 -26.34 24.34 -40.95
N TRP A 60 -25.71 25.49 -40.87
CA TRP A 60 -25.95 26.70 -41.64
C TRP A 60 -24.83 26.97 -42.61
N THR A 61 -25.11 27.16 -43.92
CA THR A 61 -24.11 27.43 -44.92
C THR A 61 -24.45 28.64 -45.77
N THR A 62 -23.44 29.35 -46.22
CA THR A 62 -23.54 30.37 -47.27
C THR A 62 -23.24 29.81 -48.67
N LYS A 63 -22.78 28.54 -48.73
CA LYS A 63 -22.41 27.83 -49.96
C LYS A 63 -23.66 27.18 -50.56
N THR A 64 -24.09 27.64 -51.73
CA THR A 64 -25.26 27.15 -52.42
C THR A 64 -24.95 26.24 -53.61
N ASP A 65 -23.71 26.25 -54.09
CA ASP A 65 -23.25 25.39 -55.19
C ASP A 65 -22.75 24.03 -54.64
N LEU A 66 -23.53 23.00 -54.90
CA LEU A 66 -23.28 21.60 -54.49
C LEU A 66 -22.98 20.68 -55.70
N SER A 67 -22.51 21.24 -56.81
CA SER A 67 -22.36 20.52 -58.11
C SER A 67 -21.21 19.51 -58.12
N THR A 68 -20.24 19.63 -57.25
CA THR A 68 -19.12 18.71 -57.14
C THR A 68 -18.89 18.25 -55.70
N ASN A 69 -18.18 17.11 -55.54
CA ASN A 69 -17.85 16.61 -54.18
C ASN A 69 -17.00 17.64 -53.35
N ASP A 70 -16.11 18.36 -54.02
CA ASP A 70 -15.28 19.39 -53.36
C ASP A 70 -16.19 20.55 -52.84
N LYS A 71 -17.13 21.02 -53.63
CA LYS A 71 -18.10 22.04 -53.24
C LYS A 71 -19.06 21.56 -52.14
N LYS A 72 -19.45 20.28 -52.16
CA LYS A 72 -20.21 19.64 -51.08
C LYS A 72 -19.41 19.59 -49.77
N ASN A 73 -18.15 19.23 -49.82
CA ASN A 73 -17.23 19.23 -48.65
C ASN A 73 -17.02 20.64 -48.11
N GLU A 74 -16.86 21.65 -49.00
CA GLU A 74 -16.80 23.05 -48.58
C GLU A 74 -18.10 23.50 -47.90
N ALA A 75 -19.26 23.09 -48.40
CA ALA A 75 -20.53 23.42 -47.81
C ALA A 75 -20.72 22.78 -46.44
N LEU A 76 -20.32 21.52 -46.25
CA LEU A 76 -20.35 20.85 -44.95
C LEU A 76 -19.43 21.50 -43.94
N ALA A 77 -18.17 21.83 -44.34
CA ALA A 77 -17.25 22.54 -43.48
C ALA A 77 -17.76 23.96 -43.11
N ASP A 78 -18.31 24.68 -44.07
CA ASP A 78 -18.95 25.99 -43.84
C ASP A 78 -20.16 25.86 -42.93
N ALA A 79 -20.99 24.83 -43.08
CA ALA A 79 -22.13 24.57 -42.23
C ALA A 79 -21.74 24.34 -40.77
N GLN A 80 -20.74 23.52 -40.51
CA GLN A 80 -20.22 23.31 -39.19
C GLN A 80 -19.59 24.59 -38.60
N PHE A 81 -18.77 25.29 -39.37
CA PHE A 81 -18.14 26.54 -38.96
C PHE A 81 -19.16 27.61 -38.57
N ASN A 82 -20.26 27.75 -39.32
CA ASN A 82 -21.30 28.69 -39.00
C ASN A 82 -22.16 28.22 -37.80
N ALA A 83 -22.38 26.92 -37.63
CA ALA A 83 -23.08 26.39 -36.46
C ALA A 83 -22.35 26.75 -35.16
N ILE A 84 -21.03 26.55 -35.12
CA ILE A 84 -20.21 26.90 -33.95
C ILE A 84 -20.25 28.40 -33.59
N ARG A 85 -20.44 29.26 -34.60
CA ARG A 85 -20.47 30.73 -34.43
C ARG A 85 -21.84 31.29 -34.07
N LYS A 86 -22.87 30.47 -34.02
CA LYS A 86 -24.21 30.92 -33.55
C LYS A 86 -24.11 31.42 -32.11
N VAL A 87 -24.96 32.37 -31.78
CA VAL A 87 -25.04 33.08 -30.51
C VAL A 87 -26.43 33.01 -29.95
N GLY A 88 -26.54 32.73 -28.64
CA GLY A 88 -27.83 32.73 -27.96
C GLY A 88 -28.62 31.45 -28.21
N ASP A 89 -29.92 31.61 -28.38
CA ASP A 89 -30.88 30.52 -28.48
C ASP A 89 -31.02 30.06 -29.93
N ILE A 90 -31.00 28.75 -30.13
CA ILE A 90 -31.11 28.11 -31.43
C ILE A 90 -32.29 27.15 -31.41
N THR A 91 -33.12 27.23 -32.43
CA THR A 91 -34.18 26.24 -32.66
C THR A 91 -33.95 25.59 -34.02
N ILE A 92 -33.95 24.25 -34.03
CA ILE A 92 -33.85 23.44 -35.25
C ILE A 92 -35.25 23.20 -35.75
N PRO A 93 -35.57 23.39 -37.07
CA PRO A 93 -36.92 23.24 -37.59
C PRO A 93 -37.36 21.78 -37.59
N GLU A 94 -38.64 21.53 -37.32
CA GLU A 94 -39.24 20.19 -37.40
C GLU A 94 -39.32 19.68 -38.86
N THR A 95 -39.58 20.57 -39.79
CA THR A 95 -39.73 20.24 -41.21
C THR A 95 -39.07 21.28 -42.11
N VAL A 96 -38.67 20.87 -43.29
CA VAL A 96 -38.18 21.73 -44.35
C VAL A 96 -38.89 21.40 -45.68
N THR A 97 -39.35 22.42 -46.43
CA THR A 97 -39.94 22.24 -47.74
C THR A 97 -38.98 22.71 -48.81
N ALA A 98 -38.58 21.84 -49.71
CA ALA A 98 -37.62 22.13 -50.76
C ALA A 98 -37.96 21.39 -52.05
N ALA A 99 -37.60 22.00 -53.19
CA ALA A 99 -37.46 21.31 -54.45
C ALA A 99 -36.07 20.65 -54.52
N VAL A 100 -36.01 19.33 -54.49
CA VAL A 100 -34.78 18.58 -54.46
C VAL A 100 -34.66 17.66 -55.68
N THR A 101 -33.48 17.61 -56.26
CA THR A 101 -33.17 16.69 -57.35
C THR A 101 -32.43 15.48 -56.76
N TYR A 102 -33.01 14.29 -56.88
CA TYR A 102 -32.38 13.05 -56.50
C TYR A 102 -32.07 12.18 -57.72
N GLY A 103 -30.83 11.68 -57.85
CA GLY A 103 -30.40 10.90 -59.01
C GLY A 103 -30.62 11.64 -60.36
N GLY A 104 -30.57 12.96 -60.41
CA GLY A 104 -30.79 13.78 -61.58
C GLY A 104 -32.26 14.02 -61.92
N VAL A 105 -33.22 13.53 -61.11
CA VAL A 105 -34.67 13.71 -61.29
C VAL A 105 -35.20 14.70 -60.28
N LEU A 106 -35.93 15.74 -60.77
CA LEU A 106 -36.57 16.74 -59.91
C LEU A 106 -37.72 16.08 -59.16
N GLN A 107 -37.60 16.04 -57.80
CA GLN A 107 -38.61 15.40 -56.93
C GLN A 107 -39.81 16.36 -56.59
N GLY A 108 -39.83 17.56 -57.17
CA GLY A 108 -40.85 18.57 -56.85
C GLY A 108 -40.63 19.21 -55.47
N ASN A 109 -41.60 20.03 -55.05
CA ASN A 109 -41.60 20.59 -53.69
C ASN A 109 -42.16 19.55 -52.71
N ALA A 110 -41.27 18.96 -51.93
CA ALA A 110 -41.64 18.02 -50.87
C ALA A 110 -41.32 18.63 -49.49
N THR A 111 -42.10 18.25 -48.50
CA THR A 111 -41.83 18.61 -47.11
C THR A 111 -41.11 17.44 -46.44
N TYR A 112 -39.92 17.69 -45.92
CA TYR A 112 -39.06 16.71 -45.27
C TYR A 112 -39.08 16.93 -43.75
N LYS A 113 -39.10 15.84 -42.97
CA LYS A 113 -38.94 15.88 -41.51
C LYS A 113 -37.45 15.81 -41.14
N VAL A 114 -37.02 16.62 -40.19
CA VAL A 114 -35.67 16.53 -39.60
C VAL A 114 -35.66 15.43 -38.56
N ILE A 115 -34.97 14.35 -38.84
CA ILE A 115 -34.91 13.17 -37.95
C ILE A 115 -33.52 12.90 -37.38
N MET A 116 -32.48 13.56 -37.87
CA MET A 116 -31.11 13.31 -37.46
C MET A 116 -30.30 14.61 -37.33
N LEU A 117 -29.44 14.68 -36.33
CA LEU A 117 -28.45 15.75 -36.14
C LEU A 117 -27.05 15.21 -36.40
N ARG A 118 -26.36 15.82 -37.34
CA ARG A 118 -25.05 15.35 -37.84
C ARG A 118 -23.99 15.39 -36.76
N ALA A 119 -23.08 14.40 -36.86
CA ALA A 119 -21.87 14.33 -36.04
C ALA A 119 -21.04 15.62 -36.11
N ASN A 120 -20.50 16.04 -34.97
CA ASN A 120 -19.65 17.25 -34.82
C ASN A 120 -20.38 18.56 -35.21
N LEU A 121 -21.68 18.61 -35.32
CA LEU A 121 -22.44 19.76 -35.83
C LEU A 121 -22.08 21.08 -35.12
N PHE A 122 -22.05 21.09 -33.78
CA PHE A 122 -21.73 22.27 -32.97
C PHE A 122 -20.36 22.17 -32.28
N ARG A 123 -19.50 21.23 -32.70
CA ARG A 123 -18.21 20.95 -32.06
C ARG A 123 -17.22 22.12 -32.20
N ALA A 124 -16.90 22.74 -31.07
CA ALA A 124 -15.99 23.89 -31.00
C ALA A 124 -14.51 23.52 -30.86
N ALA A 125 -14.16 22.31 -30.45
CA ALA A 125 -12.83 21.88 -30.00
C ALA A 125 -11.69 22.09 -31.00
N SER A 126 -11.97 22.06 -32.31
CA SER A 126 -10.93 22.19 -33.36
C SER A 126 -10.79 23.58 -33.99
N SER A 127 -11.67 24.52 -33.64
CA SER A 127 -11.76 25.83 -34.32
C SER A 127 -11.07 26.97 -33.56
N GLY A 128 -10.67 26.76 -32.32
CA GLY A 128 -10.21 27.83 -31.41
C GLY A 128 -11.31 28.86 -31.07
N VAL A 129 -12.56 28.58 -31.41
CA VAL A 129 -13.73 29.43 -31.15
C VAL A 129 -14.50 28.84 -29.99
N THR A 130 -14.67 29.60 -28.91
CA THR A 130 -15.56 29.21 -27.82
C THR A 130 -17.02 29.33 -28.25
N SER A 131 -17.80 28.24 -28.10
CA SER A 131 -19.24 28.27 -28.36
C SER A 131 -19.94 29.37 -27.52
N ARG A 132 -20.80 30.17 -28.17
CA ARG A 132 -21.60 31.22 -27.53
C ARG A 132 -23.08 30.86 -27.49
N ILE A 133 -23.41 29.63 -27.78
CA ILE A 133 -24.76 29.08 -27.72
C ILE A 133 -25.16 28.94 -26.26
N THR A 134 -26.36 29.42 -25.92
CA THR A 134 -26.91 29.36 -24.56
C THR A 134 -28.03 28.37 -24.43
N LYS A 135 -28.79 28.15 -25.50
CA LYS A 135 -29.89 27.19 -25.55
C LYS A 135 -30.00 26.54 -26.94
N ILE A 136 -30.33 25.27 -26.96
CA ILE A 136 -30.70 24.55 -28.18
C ILE A 136 -32.06 23.88 -27.97
N THR A 137 -32.94 24.06 -28.94
CA THR A 137 -34.24 23.36 -29.02
C THR A 137 -34.23 22.47 -30.26
N ILE A 138 -34.44 21.17 -30.06
CA ILE A 138 -34.60 20.19 -31.16
C ILE A 138 -36.07 19.75 -31.28
N PRO A 139 -36.54 19.52 -32.51
CA PRO A 139 -37.93 19.13 -32.73
C PRO A 139 -38.19 17.67 -32.29
N LYS A 140 -39.43 17.37 -32.00
CA LYS A 140 -39.87 16.02 -31.59
C LYS A 140 -39.62 14.93 -32.62
N THR A 141 -39.42 15.29 -33.88
CA THR A 141 -39.16 14.36 -35.01
C THR A 141 -37.74 13.82 -35.04
N VAL A 142 -36.80 14.42 -34.31
CA VAL A 142 -35.42 13.91 -34.21
C VAL A 142 -35.43 12.56 -33.54
N GLU A 143 -34.88 11.56 -34.23
CA GLU A 143 -34.73 10.19 -33.76
C GLU A 143 -33.29 9.89 -33.28
N HIS A 144 -32.28 10.56 -33.87
CA HIS A 144 -30.87 10.29 -33.59
C HIS A 144 -30.03 11.58 -33.46
N ILE A 145 -29.19 11.64 -32.42
CA ILE A 145 -28.18 12.66 -32.22
C ILE A 145 -26.82 11.96 -32.37
N GLU A 146 -26.12 12.27 -33.45
CA GLU A 146 -24.82 11.62 -33.74
C GLU A 146 -23.71 12.11 -32.83
N SER A 147 -22.58 11.37 -32.89
CA SER A 147 -21.45 11.55 -31.97
C SER A 147 -20.85 12.96 -32.03
N ARG A 148 -20.49 13.48 -30.85
CA ARG A 148 -19.87 14.82 -30.67
C ARG A 148 -20.73 15.98 -31.21
N CYS A 149 -22.03 15.79 -31.41
CA CYS A 149 -22.87 16.80 -32.00
C CYS A 149 -22.80 18.16 -31.28
N PHE A 150 -22.76 18.16 -29.95
CA PHE A 150 -22.66 19.37 -29.09
C PHE A 150 -21.35 19.45 -28.30
N ASP A 151 -20.31 18.75 -28.75
CA ASP A 151 -19.00 18.75 -28.11
C ASP A 151 -18.47 20.19 -27.95
N GLU A 152 -18.02 20.53 -26.71
CA GLU A 152 -17.51 21.88 -26.36
C GLU A 152 -18.55 23.01 -26.42
N CYS A 153 -19.83 22.74 -26.36
CA CYS A 153 -20.85 23.76 -26.16
C CYS A 153 -20.83 24.30 -24.71
N VAL A 154 -19.66 24.82 -24.30
CA VAL A 154 -19.32 25.16 -22.91
C VAL A 154 -20.25 26.19 -22.24
N ASN A 155 -20.95 27.02 -23.03
CA ASN A 155 -21.86 28.04 -22.54
C ASN A 155 -23.33 27.64 -22.60
N MET A 156 -23.68 26.46 -23.14
CA MET A 156 -25.04 25.96 -23.21
C MET A 156 -25.59 25.63 -21.82
N THR A 157 -26.59 26.35 -21.39
CA THR A 157 -27.24 26.18 -20.08
C THR A 157 -28.51 25.35 -20.17
N GLU A 158 -29.14 25.29 -21.36
CA GLU A 158 -30.43 24.61 -21.59
C GLU A 158 -30.42 23.84 -22.92
N PHE A 159 -30.85 22.58 -22.86
CA PHE A 159 -31.10 21.75 -24.02
C PHE A 159 -32.53 21.23 -23.97
N VAL A 160 -33.33 21.61 -24.94
CA VAL A 160 -34.76 21.27 -24.99
C VAL A 160 -35.03 20.26 -26.10
N ILE A 161 -35.68 19.15 -25.76
CA ILE A 161 -36.20 18.16 -26.69
C ILE A 161 -37.71 18.30 -26.69
N GLU A 162 -38.27 18.79 -27.77
CA GLU A 162 -39.74 18.92 -27.89
C GLU A 162 -40.40 17.55 -27.75
N GLY A 163 -41.47 17.48 -27.01
CA GLY A 163 -42.20 16.24 -26.75
C GLY A 163 -41.53 15.27 -25.77
N ALA A 164 -40.43 15.68 -25.08
CA ALA A 164 -39.76 14.81 -24.12
C ALA A 164 -40.62 14.46 -22.89
N THR A 165 -41.48 15.40 -22.46
CA THR A 165 -42.32 15.23 -21.26
C THR A 165 -43.70 14.71 -21.54
N ASP A 166 -44.24 14.93 -22.75
CA ASP A 166 -45.58 14.50 -23.16
C ASP A 166 -45.59 13.18 -23.96
N GLY A 167 -44.38 12.61 -24.19
CA GLY A 167 -44.19 11.32 -24.86
C GLY A 167 -44.32 11.40 -26.39
N THR A 168 -44.34 12.58 -26.99
CA THR A 168 -44.43 12.74 -28.45
C THR A 168 -43.11 12.79 -29.16
N SER A 169 -41.99 12.96 -28.43
CA SER A 169 -40.62 12.89 -28.98
C SER A 169 -40.27 11.50 -29.51
N GLN A 170 -39.63 11.47 -30.66
CA GLN A 170 -39.22 10.24 -31.34
C GLN A 170 -37.73 9.89 -31.13
N LEU A 171 -37.00 10.64 -30.28
CA LEU A 171 -35.58 10.43 -30.04
C LEU A 171 -35.32 9.04 -29.43
N LYS A 172 -34.50 8.23 -30.11
CA LYS A 172 -34.12 6.84 -29.74
C LYS A 172 -32.69 6.71 -29.35
N GLU A 173 -31.80 7.46 -30.02
CA GLU A 173 -30.36 7.25 -29.94
C GLU A 173 -29.60 8.56 -29.71
N ILE A 174 -28.66 8.52 -28.77
CA ILE A 174 -27.70 9.59 -28.53
C ILE A 174 -26.31 8.94 -28.49
N ASP A 175 -25.47 9.28 -29.48
CA ASP A 175 -24.17 8.66 -29.63
C ASP A 175 -23.13 9.18 -28.64
N SER A 176 -21.97 8.53 -28.65
CA SER A 176 -20.85 8.83 -27.78
C SER A 176 -20.40 10.30 -27.87
N HIS A 177 -20.07 10.89 -26.72
CA HIS A 177 -19.59 12.28 -26.60
C HIS A 177 -20.56 13.36 -27.14
N ALA A 178 -21.83 13.04 -27.35
CA ALA A 178 -22.77 13.99 -27.92
C ALA A 178 -22.83 15.33 -27.16
N PHE A 179 -22.69 15.29 -25.82
CA PHE A 179 -22.65 16.47 -24.94
C PHE A 179 -21.31 16.64 -24.22
N LEU A 180 -20.21 16.13 -24.81
CA LEU A 180 -18.86 16.27 -24.22
C LEU A 180 -18.56 17.73 -23.89
N ASN A 181 -18.14 18.00 -22.65
CA ASN A 181 -17.76 19.34 -22.16
C ASN A 181 -18.84 20.43 -22.30
N CYS A 182 -20.12 20.04 -22.25
CA CYS A 182 -21.20 21.01 -22.07
C CYS A 182 -21.23 21.54 -20.62
N LYS A 183 -20.19 22.29 -20.24
CA LYS A 183 -19.86 22.62 -18.83
C LYS A 183 -20.96 23.31 -18.06
N LYS A 184 -21.80 24.13 -18.70
CA LYS A 184 -22.88 24.89 -18.06
C LYS A 184 -24.24 24.22 -18.13
N LEU A 185 -24.37 23.05 -18.78
CA LEU A 185 -25.60 22.30 -18.85
C LEU A 185 -26.00 21.78 -17.46
N ALA A 186 -26.96 22.45 -16.83
CA ALA A 186 -27.37 22.16 -15.46
C ALA A 186 -28.36 20.99 -15.32
N SER A 187 -29.16 20.74 -16.36
CA SER A 187 -30.11 19.65 -16.42
C SER A 187 -30.42 19.28 -17.88
N ILE A 188 -30.87 18.05 -18.08
CA ILE A 188 -31.39 17.56 -19.36
C ILE A 188 -32.54 16.60 -19.09
N THR A 189 -33.62 16.74 -19.86
CA THR A 189 -34.77 15.84 -19.80
C THR A 189 -34.78 15.00 -21.07
N LEU A 190 -34.49 13.71 -20.93
CA LEU A 190 -34.55 12.75 -22.02
C LEU A 190 -35.96 12.15 -22.13
N PRO A 191 -36.50 11.97 -23.35
CA PRO A 191 -37.77 11.26 -23.54
C PRO A 191 -37.62 9.77 -23.24
N ASN A 192 -38.73 9.17 -22.81
CA ASN A 192 -38.75 7.73 -22.50
C ASN A 192 -38.51 6.82 -23.73
N SER A 193 -38.56 7.36 -24.94
CA SER A 193 -38.25 6.65 -26.20
C SER A 193 -36.77 6.34 -26.39
N VAL A 194 -35.84 6.98 -25.63
CA VAL A 194 -34.41 6.75 -25.77
C VAL A 194 -34.03 5.36 -25.27
N THR A 195 -33.39 4.58 -26.14
CA THR A 195 -32.96 3.21 -25.90
C THR A 195 -31.45 3.04 -25.97
N TYR A 196 -30.72 4.03 -26.51
CA TYR A 196 -29.28 4.00 -26.68
C TYR A 196 -28.63 5.31 -26.20
N LEU A 197 -27.58 5.18 -25.38
CA LEU A 197 -26.78 6.29 -24.85
C LEU A 197 -25.29 5.93 -24.95
N GLY A 198 -24.63 6.28 -26.07
CA GLY A 198 -23.23 6.01 -26.31
C GLY A 198 -22.94 4.52 -26.53
N GLU A 199 -21.66 4.18 -26.58
CA GLU A 199 -21.22 2.82 -26.86
C GLU A 199 -21.23 1.95 -25.59
N ASN A 200 -21.69 0.70 -25.73
CA ASN A 200 -21.79 -0.27 -24.64
C ASN A 200 -20.58 -1.20 -24.55
N ASP A 201 -19.52 -1.03 -25.38
CA ASP A 201 -18.32 -1.85 -25.33
C ASP A 201 -17.49 -1.45 -24.10
N PRO A 202 -17.28 -2.34 -23.12
CA PRO A 202 -16.50 -2.05 -21.92
C PRO A 202 -15.00 -1.80 -22.22
N THR A 203 -14.53 -2.14 -23.43
CA THR A 203 -13.14 -1.94 -23.85
C THR A 203 -12.95 -0.68 -24.68
N SER A 204 -14.04 -0.05 -25.13
CA SER A 204 -13.99 1.18 -25.92
C SER A 204 -13.67 2.38 -25.03
N SER A 205 -12.79 3.25 -25.53
CA SER A 205 -12.57 4.58 -24.95
C SER A 205 -13.66 5.60 -25.35
N ASP A 206 -14.55 5.20 -26.24
CA ASP A 206 -15.66 6.02 -26.72
C ASP A 206 -16.92 5.70 -25.90
N GLY A 207 -17.56 6.68 -25.35
CA GLY A 207 -18.73 6.49 -24.48
C GLY A 207 -19.30 7.81 -24.00
N GLY A 208 -18.73 8.38 -23.05
CA GLY A 208 -18.89 9.67 -22.39
C GLY A 208 -19.96 10.65 -22.90
N VAL A 209 -21.24 10.21 -23.04
CA VAL A 209 -22.30 11.07 -23.60
C VAL A 209 -22.36 12.42 -22.88
N PHE A 210 -22.25 12.42 -21.55
CA PHE A 210 -22.28 13.63 -20.70
C PHE A 210 -20.93 13.93 -20.05
N GLU A 211 -19.82 13.40 -20.58
CA GLU A 211 -18.49 13.70 -20.04
C GLU A 211 -18.24 15.19 -19.98
N GLY A 212 -17.79 15.71 -18.84
CA GLY A 212 -17.47 17.12 -18.63
C GLY A 212 -18.69 18.06 -18.52
N CYS A 213 -19.89 17.51 -18.30
CA CYS A 213 -21.07 18.33 -17.95
C CYS A 213 -20.97 18.75 -16.47
N GLU A 214 -20.00 19.63 -16.16
CA GLU A 214 -19.63 20.01 -14.79
C GLU A 214 -20.81 20.57 -13.97
N SER A 215 -21.77 21.26 -14.58
CA SER A 215 -22.90 21.87 -13.90
C SER A 215 -24.13 20.93 -13.77
N LEU A 216 -24.08 19.73 -14.35
CA LEU A 216 -25.21 18.78 -14.27
C LEU A 216 -25.41 18.33 -12.83
N THR A 217 -26.58 18.65 -12.23
CA THR A 217 -26.88 18.36 -10.82
C THR A 217 -27.70 17.10 -10.63
N SER A 218 -28.49 16.73 -11.62
CA SER A 218 -29.33 15.53 -11.57
C SER A 218 -29.53 14.95 -12.97
N PHE A 219 -29.72 13.64 -13.01
CA PHE A 219 -30.00 12.91 -14.25
C PHE A 219 -31.08 11.86 -14.03
N LYS A 220 -32.01 11.76 -14.98
CA LYS A 220 -33.06 10.73 -15.00
C LYS A 220 -32.93 9.88 -16.26
N PHE A 221 -32.76 8.57 -16.07
CA PHE A 221 -32.73 7.63 -17.18
C PHE A 221 -34.12 7.49 -17.83
N PRO A 222 -34.18 7.35 -19.17
CA PRO A 222 -35.42 7.01 -19.89
C PRO A 222 -35.93 5.62 -19.42
N SER A 223 -37.25 5.46 -19.30
CA SER A 223 -37.82 4.17 -18.87
C SER A 223 -37.64 3.03 -19.87
N SER A 224 -37.40 3.34 -21.14
CA SER A 224 -37.09 2.37 -22.19
C SER A 224 -35.63 2.02 -22.29
N TYR A 225 -34.75 2.72 -21.55
CA TYR A 225 -33.31 2.42 -21.54
C TYR A 225 -33.07 1.13 -20.77
N ALA A 226 -32.57 0.11 -21.44
CA ALA A 226 -32.44 -1.25 -20.88
C ALA A 226 -31.06 -1.88 -21.13
N SER A 227 -30.02 -1.09 -21.32
CA SER A 227 -28.66 -1.59 -21.46
C SER A 227 -28.26 -2.43 -20.24
N ARG A 228 -27.51 -3.51 -20.48
CA ARG A 228 -26.98 -4.32 -19.37
C ARG A 228 -25.97 -3.57 -18.51
N ASN A 229 -25.21 -2.65 -19.09
CA ASN A 229 -24.12 -1.94 -18.45
C ASN A 229 -24.29 -0.43 -18.61
N LEU A 230 -23.89 0.35 -17.61
CA LEU A 230 -23.69 1.79 -17.80
C LEU A 230 -22.46 1.98 -18.69
N PRO A 231 -22.54 2.70 -19.82
CA PRO A 231 -21.40 2.90 -20.71
C PRO A 231 -20.21 3.58 -20.03
N SER A 232 -19.01 3.39 -20.58
CA SER A 232 -17.79 4.04 -20.11
C SER A 232 -17.91 5.56 -20.23
N PHE A 233 -17.27 6.27 -19.30
CA PHE A 233 -17.18 7.75 -19.28
C PHE A 233 -18.53 8.50 -19.23
N THR A 234 -19.68 7.82 -19.07
CA THR A 234 -21.02 8.43 -19.20
C THR A 234 -21.15 9.75 -18.45
N PHE A 235 -20.70 9.79 -17.19
CA PHE A 235 -20.76 10.99 -16.33
C PHE A 235 -19.37 11.47 -15.89
N LYS A 236 -18.30 11.07 -16.58
CA LYS A 236 -16.96 11.51 -16.21
C LYS A 236 -16.88 13.04 -16.12
N ASN A 237 -16.27 13.57 -15.05
CA ASN A 237 -16.17 15.01 -14.75
C ASN A 237 -17.54 15.72 -14.57
N CYS A 238 -18.61 15.01 -14.23
CA CYS A 238 -19.87 15.63 -13.82
C CYS A 238 -19.82 16.02 -12.33
N LYS A 239 -19.02 17.04 -12.02
CA LYS A 239 -18.63 17.40 -10.64
C LYS A 239 -19.78 17.68 -9.70
N ASN A 240 -20.89 18.23 -10.20
CA ASN A 240 -22.05 18.59 -9.41
C ASN A 240 -23.17 17.54 -9.43
N LEU A 241 -23.00 16.39 -10.09
CA LEU A 241 -24.00 15.34 -10.19
C LEU A 241 -24.26 14.66 -8.86
N ALA A 242 -25.33 15.06 -8.18
CA ALA A 242 -25.68 14.60 -6.84
C ALA A 242 -26.85 13.59 -6.84
N THR A 243 -27.69 13.57 -7.88
CA THR A 243 -28.88 12.74 -7.91
C THR A 243 -29.05 12.03 -9.23
N ILE A 244 -29.25 10.71 -9.18
CA ILE A 244 -29.54 9.88 -10.35
C ILE A 244 -30.85 9.15 -10.11
N ASP A 245 -31.88 9.44 -10.94
CA ASP A 245 -33.11 8.65 -11.05
C ASP A 245 -32.92 7.56 -12.10
N TRP A 246 -32.66 6.35 -11.67
CA TRP A 246 -32.48 5.21 -12.56
C TRP A 246 -33.71 4.75 -13.27
N ASN A 247 -34.91 5.17 -12.84
CA ASN A 247 -36.20 5.00 -13.49
C ASN A 247 -36.45 3.57 -14.03
N GLY A 248 -36.08 2.55 -13.24
CA GLY A 248 -36.18 1.14 -13.64
C GLY A 248 -34.99 0.57 -14.41
N TYR A 249 -34.06 1.39 -14.84
CA TYR A 249 -32.79 0.90 -15.39
C TYR A 249 -31.95 0.22 -14.30
N ASN A 250 -31.59 -1.04 -14.54
CA ASN A 250 -30.88 -1.89 -13.57
C ASN A 250 -29.57 -2.41 -14.15
N PRO A 251 -28.54 -1.60 -14.30
CA PRO A 251 -27.26 -2.04 -14.83
C PRO A 251 -26.62 -3.11 -13.93
N LYS A 252 -25.96 -4.09 -14.55
CA LYS A 252 -25.16 -5.11 -13.87
C LYS A 252 -23.73 -4.65 -13.65
N ARG A 253 -23.24 -3.77 -14.52
CA ARG A 253 -21.90 -3.22 -14.46
C ARG A 253 -21.91 -1.70 -14.66
N LEU A 254 -21.10 -1.02 -13.90
CA LEU A 254 -20.65 0.34 -14.18
C LEU A 254 -19.32 0.22 -14.93
N ASN A 255 -19.27 0.63 -16.20
CA ASN A 255 -18.07 0.50 -17.02
C ASN A 255 -16.98 1.50 -16.60
N SER A 256 -15.86 1.48 -17.31
CA SER A 256 -14.66 2.27 -16.98
C SER A 256 -14.96 3.75 -16.91
N CYS A 257 -14.47 4.42 -15.87
CA CYS A 257 -14.58 5.87 -15.66
C CYS A 257 -16.00 6.42 -15.65
N ALA A 258 -17.03 5.58 -15.41
CA ALA A 258 -18.44 5.99 -15.50
C ALA A 258 -18.77 7.20 -14.60
N PHE A 259 -18.13 7.30 -13.43
CA PHE A 259 -18.26 8.39 -12.45
C PHE A 259 -16.90 9.00 -12.05
N TRP A 260 -15.90 8.94 -12.94
CA TRP A 260 -14.61 9.59 -12.70
C TRP A 260 -14.80 11.08 -12.40
N ASP A 261 -14.24 11.59 -11.29
CA ASP A 261 -14.30 13.01 -10.88
C ASP A 261 -15.73 13.54 -10.77
N CYS A 262 -16.60 12.72 -10.16
CA CYS A 262 -17.98 13.10 -9.80
C CYS A 262 -18.04 13.43 -8.31
N ASP A 263 -17.71 14.66 -7.93
CA ASP A 263 -17.47 15.06 -6.54
C ASP A 263 -18.69 14.84 -5.63
N LYS A 264 -19.91 14.93 -6.17
CA LYS A 264 -21.16 14.85 -5.40
C LYS A 264 -21.82 13.47 -5.38
N ILE A 265 -21.24 12.48 -6.10
CA ILE A 265 -21.79 11.13 -6.09
C ILE A 265 -21.54 10.43 -4.75
N THR A 266 -22.55 9.73 -4.26
CA THR A 266 -22.46 8.90 -3.06
C THR A 266 -22.88 7.46 -3.37
N TRP A 267 -22.51 6.51 -2.52
CA TRP A 267 -22.86 5.10 -2.77
C TRP A 267 -24.37 4.84 -2.81
N SER A 268 -25.17 5.65 -2.12
CA SER A 268 -26.63 5.54 -2.15
C SER A 268 -27.24 5.74 -3.55
N GLN A 269 -26.49 6.36 -4.47
CA GLN A 269 -26.91 6.54 -5.87
C GLN A 269 -26.62 5.31 -6.74
N VAL A 270 -25.85 4.33 -6.26
CA VAL A 270 -25.50 3.12 -7.03
C VAL A 270 -26.61 2.08 -6.92
N PRO A 271 -27.19 1.61 -8.05
CA PRO A 271 -28.29 0.64 -8.04
C PRO A 271 -27.91 -0.67 -7.36
N GLN A 272 -28.88 -1.29 -6.68
CA GLN A 272 -28.68 -2.62 -6.06
C GLN A 272 -28.40 -3.74 -7.07
N SER A 273 -28.70 -3.53 -8.34
CA SER A 273 -28.42 -4.47 -9.42
C SER A 273 -26.94 -4.58 -9.81
N VAL A 274 -26.11 -3.59 -9.42
CA VAL A 274 -24.70 -3.53 -9.80
C VAL A 274 -23.91 -4.60 -9.08
N GLU A 275 -23.24 -5.45 -9.85
CA GLU A 275 -22.39 -6.56 -9.40
C GLU A 275 -20.94 -6.40 -9.86
N GLU A 276 -20.65 -5.51 -10.82
CA GLU A 276 -19.33 -5.32 -11.41
C GLU A 276 -18.98 -3.84 -11.50
N LEU A 277 -17.72 -3.50 -11.18
CA LEU A 277 -17.16 -2.14 -11.24
C LEU A 277 -15.98 -2.11 -12.19
N GLY A 278 -16.01 -1.24 -13.19
CA GLY A 278 -14.97 -1.04 -14.20
C GLY A 278 -13.80 -0.18 -13.70
N ASP A 279 -12.77 -0.09 -14.54
CA ASP A 279 -11.56 0.67 -14.23
C ASP A 279 -11.87 2.12 -13.87
N ASN A 280 -11.29 2.60 -12.77
CA ASN A 280 -11.38 3.99 -12.31
C ASN A 280 -12.82 4.51 -12.20
N CYS A 281 -13.78 3.62 -11.92
CA CYS A 281 -15.21 3.95 -11.97
C CYS A 281 -15.58 5.12 -11.05
N PHE A 282 -14.97 5.21 -9.86
CA PHE A 282 -15.18 6.27 -8.87
C PHE A 282 -13.87 7.02 -8.54
N TYR A 283 -13.01 7.20 -9.53
CA TYR A 283 -11.74 7.94 -9.35
C TYR A 283 -12.02 9.38 -8.87
N ILE A 284 -11.43 9.77 -7.74
CA ILE A 284 -11.52 11.13 -7.12
C ILE A 284 -12.98 11.60 -6.95
N CYS A 285 -13.85 10.74 -6.40
CA CYS A 285 -15.21 11.13 -6.02
C CYS A 285 -15.21 11.64 -4.56
N ASP A 286 -15.20 12.96 -4.36
CA ASP A 286 -14.91 13.60 -3.06
C ASP A 286 -15.97 13.37 -1.97
N ASP A 287 -17.24 13.15 -2.32
CA ASP A 287 -18.30 12.85 -1.36
C ASP A 287 -18.52 11.33 -1.14
N LEU A 288 -17.73 10.46 -1.81
CA LEU A 288 -17.81 9.00 -1.64
C LEU A 288 -17.07 8.54 -0.40
N THR A 289 -17.66 8.73 0.78
CA THR A 289 -17.05 8.44 2.09
C THR A 289 -17.28 7.02 2.60
N SER A 290 -18.22 6.29 2.03
CA SER A 290 -18.57 4.91 2.38
C SER A 290 -19.11 4.14 1.18
N VAL A 291 -18.93 2.80 1.19
CA VAL A 291 -19.39 1.88 0.16
C VAL A 291 -19.95 0.61 0.78
N ASP A 292 -20.97 0.03 0.14
CA ASP A 292 -21.48 -1.32 0.42
C ASP A 292 -21.12 -2.23 -0.75
N LEU A 293 -20.09 -3.04 -0.58
CA LEU A 293 -19.57 -3.97 -1.59
C LEU A 293 -20.19 -5.37 -1.49
N SER A 294 -21.18 -5.60 -0.65
CA SER A 294 -21.74 -6.92 -0.33
C SER A 294 -22.20 -7.72 -1.56
N ARG A 295 -22.63 -7.03 -2.60
CA ARG A 295 -23.14 -7.59 -3.86
C ARG A 295 -22.11 -7.64 -4.98
N ILE A 296 -20.94 -7.02 -4.80
CA ILE A 296 -19.93 -6.89 -5.86
C ILE A 296 -19.22 -8.24 -6.05
N LYS A 297 -19.16 -8.69 -7.29
CA LYS A 297 -18.56 -9.96 -7.74
C LYS A 297 -17.28 -9.76 -8.55
N LYS A 298 -17.14 -8.59 -9.16
CA LYS A 298 -15.96 -8.25 -9.97
C LYS A 298 -15.61 -6.78 -9.80
N MET A 299 -14.33 -6.51 -9.71
CA MET A 299 -13.77 -5.17 -9.61
C MET A 299 -12.52 -5.09 -10.48
N ASP A 300 -12.41 -4.03 -11.27
CA ASP A 300 -11.24 -3.77 -12.09
C ASP A 300 -10.28 -2.77 -11.40
N THR A 301 -9.31 -2.22 -12.13
CA THR A 301 -8.23 -1.39 -11.58
C THR A 301 -8.73 -0.02 -11.11
N GLY A 302 -8.18 0.49 -10.01
CA GLY A 302 -8.30 1.90 -9.59
C GLY A 302 -9.69 2.35 -9.19
N VAL A 303 -10.62 1.43 -8.92
CA VAL A 303 -12.06 1.74 -8.74
C VAL A 303 -12.33 2.88 -7.77
N PHE A 304 -11.61 2.95 -6.65
CA PHE A 304 -11.80 3.96 -5.59
C PHE A 304 -10.58 4.88 -5.43
N TRP A 305 -9.76 5.01 -6.46
CA TRP A 305 -8.56 5.86 -6.41
C TRP A 305 -8.91 7.28 -5.97
N GLY A 306 -8.23 7.78 -4.94
CA GLY A 306 -8.36 9.16 -4.44
C GLY A 306 -9.64 9.45 -3.66
N THR A 307 -10.49 8.46 -3.42
CA THR A 307 -11.73 8.66 -2.66
C THR A 307 -11.47 8.84 -1.16
N PRO A 308 -12.32 9.62 -0.45
CA PRO A 308 -12.18 9.84 0.99
C PRO A 308 -12.79 8.72 1.84
N LEU A 309 -12.80 7.48 1.36
CA LEU A 309 -13.28 6.31 2.11
C LEU A 309 -12.54 6.20 3.45
N THR A 310 -13.28 5.97 4.53
CA THR A 310 -12.71 5.81 5.89
C THR A 310 -12.56 4.35 6.28
N SER A 311 -13.45 3.50 5.81
CA SER A 311 -13.43 2.05 6.03
C SER A 311 -14.05 1.31 4.84
N VAL A 312 -13.60 0.07 4.62
CA VAL A 312 -14.15 -0.80 3.58
C VAL A 312 -14.33 -2.21 4.13
N GLU A 313 -15.49 -2.80 3.84
CA GLU A 313 -15.76 -4.22 4.01
C GLU A 313 -15.65 -4.92 2.66
N TRP A 314 -14.67 -5.82 2.51
CA TRP A 314 -14.32 -6.48 1.26
C TRP A 314 -15.21 -7.70 0.98
N PRO A 315 -15.77 -7.86 -0.24
CA PRO A 315 -16.67 -8.95 -0.58
C PRO A 315 -15.93 -10.27 -0.81
N ALA A 316 -16.51 -11.39 -0.38
CA ALA A 316 -15.91 -12.73 -0.53
C ALA A 316 -15.78 -13.19 -1.99
N ALA A 317 -16.58 -12.65 -2.89
CA ALA A 317 -16.54 -13.02 -4.31
C ALA A 317 -15.33 -12.47 -5.07
N VAL A 318 -14.65 -11.45 -4.53
CA VAL A 318 -13.47 -10.83 -5.15
C VAL A 318 -12.23 -11.30 -4.42
N THR A 319 -11.49 -12.25 -5.04
CA THR A 319 -10.37 -12.98 -4.42
C THR A 319 -9.01 -12.30 -4.55
N GLU A 320 -8.97 -11.14 -5.20
CA GLU A 320 -7.78 -10.29 -5.31
C GLU A 320 -8.18 -8.83 -5.07
N ILE A 321 -7.30 -8.03 -4.50
CA ILE A 321 -7.45 -6.57 -4.51
C ILE A 321 -6.76 -6.08 -5.78
N PRO A 322 -7.51 -5.55 -6.76
CA PRO A 322 -6.93 -5.09 -8.02
C PRO A 322 -5.92 -3.96 -7.83
N ALA A 323 -5.09 -3.73 -8.84
CA ALA A 323 -4.14 -2.63 -8.82
C ALA A 323 -4.82 -1.28 -8.58
N ARG A 324 -4.19 -0.40 -7.81
CA ARG A 324 -4.61 0.99 -7.54
C ARG A 324 -6.01 1.14 -6.94
N THR A 325 -6.63 0.06 -6.46
CA THR A 325 -8.03 0.10 -5.96
C THR A 325 -8.26 1.22 -4.96
N PHE A 326 -7.34 1.42 -4.01
CA PHE A 326 -7.39 2.45 -2.97
C PHE A 326 -6.20 3.42 -3.03
N PHE A 327 -5.59 3.57 -4.21
CA PHE A 327 -4.47 4.51 -4.36
C PHE A 327 -4.88 5.90 -3.88
N SER A 328 -4.06 6.56 -3.06
CA SER A 328 -4.32 7.89 -2.46
C SER A 328 -5.63 7.99 -1.66
N CYS A 329 -6.20 6.87 -1.16
CA CYS A 329 -7.31 6.93 -0.19
C CYS A 329 -6.78 7.37 1.18
N GLY A 330 -6.39 8.64 1.27
CA GLY A 330 -5.66 9.19 2.43
C GLY A 330 -6.42 9.19 3.76
N LYS A 331 -7.75 8.93 3.76
CA LYS A 331 -8.60 8.82 4.95
C LYS A 331 -8.89 7.36 5.36
N LEU A 332 -8.46 6.36 4.58
CA LEU A 332 -8.74 4.95 4.84
C LEU A 332 -7.97 4.48 6.08
N THR A 333 -8.72 4.08 7.12
CA THR A 333 -8.17 3.59 8.39
C THR A 333 -8.34 2.07 8.56
N THR A 334 -9.36 1.48 7.95
CA THR A 334 -9.75 0.09 8.18
C THR A 334 -10.21 -0.57 6.89
N ILE A 335 -9.70 -1.79 6.65
CA ILE A 335 -10.21 -2.71 5.65
C ILE A 335 -10.32 -4.11 6.26
N LYS A 336 -11.42 -4.80 6.03
CA LYS A 336 -11.70 -6.15 6.55
C LYS A 336 -12.66 -6.88 5.64
N GLY A 337 -12.88 -8.17 5.84
CA GLY A 337 -13.96 -8.91 5.20
C GLY A 337 -15.32 -8.53 5.75
N ILE A 338 -16.38 -8.67 4.94
CA ILE A 338 -17.75 -8.41 5.36
C ILE A 338 -18.13 -9.38 6.48
N SER A 339 -18.62 -8.82 7.59
CA SER A 339 -19.05 -9.62 8.75
C SER A 339 -20.15 -10.60 8.38
N GLY A 340 -19.93 -11.89 8.73
CA GLY A 340 -20.86 -12.98 8.41
C GLY A 340 -20.69 -13.63 7.02
N GLN A 341 -19.83 -13.11 6.15
CA GLN A 341 -19.44 -13.79 4.91
C GLN A 341 -18.23 -14.71 5.18
N LEU A 342 -18.43 -16.01 5.06
CA LEU A 342 -17.34 -17.00 5.22
C LEU A 342 -16.22 -16.74 4.20
N GLY A 343 -15.01 -16.62 4.70
CA GLY A 343 -13.82 -16.44 3.87
C GLY A 343 -13.68 -15.06 3.20
N ALA A 344 -14.51 -14.08 3.52
CA ALA A 344 -14.51 -12.79 2.84
C ALA A 344 -13.13 -12.15 2.76
N TRP A 345 -12.40 -11.98 3.86
CA TRP A 345 -11.04 -11.44 3.82
C TRP A 345 -9.99 -12.53 3.58
N ASP A 346 -10.23 -13.74 4.08
CA ASP A 346 -9.27 -14.86 4.01
C ASP A 346 -9.22 -15.56 2.64
N ASN A 347 -10.05 -15.16 1.67
CA ASN A 347 -10.00 -15.64 0.29
C ASN A 347 -9.04 -14.84 -0.61
N ILE A 348 -8.52 -13.71 -0.14
CA ILE A 348 -7.65 -12.86 -0.94
C ILE A 348 -6.27 -13.50 -1.05
N THR A 349 -5.84 -13.78 -2.28
CA THR A 349 -4.54 -14.39 -2.58
C THR A 349 -3.50 -13.38 -3.04
N LYS A 350 -3.95 -12.20 -3.52
CA LYS A 350 -3.09 -11.16 -4.09
C LYS A 350 -3.60 -9.77 -3.73
N ILE A 351 -2.67 -8.88 -3.39
CA ILE A 351 -2.88 -7.43 -3.33
C ILE A 351 -2.07 -6.82 -4.47
N GLY A 352 -2.77 -6.18 -5.41
CA GLY A 352 -2.21 -5.68 -6.66
C GLY A 352 -1.29 -4.46 -6.51
N GLU A 353 -0.66 -4.10 -7.61
CA GLU A 353 0.25 -2.95 -7.71
C GLU A 353 -0.42 -1.67 -7.23
N ASP A 354 0.26 -0.89 -6.37
CA ASP A 354 -0.21 0.38 -5.83
C ASP A 354 -1.56 0.31 -5.09
N ALA A 355 -2.06 -0.86 -4.73
CA ALA A 355 -3.43 -1.02 -4.23
C ALA A 355 -3.78 -0.13 -3.04
N PHE A 356 -2.84 0.11 -2.12
CA PHE A 356 -2.95 0.98 -0.95
C PHE A 356 -1.87 2.08 -0.93
N ASN A 357 -1.23 2.35 -2.06
CA ASN A 357 -0.21 3.40 -2.11
C ASN A 357 -0.81 4.74 -1.67
N GLU A 358 -0.12 5.47 -0.78
CA GLU A 358 -0.57 6.73 -0.16
C GLU A 358 -1.82 6.62 0.74
N CYS A 359 -2.15 5.45 1.27
CA CYS A 359 -3.17 5.33 2.32
C CYS A 359 -2.62 5.83 3.67
N LYS A 360 -2.45 7.15 3.81
CA LYS A 360 -1.71 7.80 4.90
C LYS A 360 -2.35 7.66 6.28
N ALA A 361 -3.68 7.43 6.35
CA ALA A 361 -4.38 7.23 7.63
C ALA A 361 -4.35 5.79 8.14
N LEU A 362 -3.88 4.82 7.32
CA LEU A 362 -3.80 3.42 7.71
C LEU A 362 -2.71 3.22 8.76
N THR A 363 -3.10 2.78 9.98
CA THR A 363 -2.16 2.58 11.10
C THR A 363 -1.87 1.13 11.39
N THR A 364 -2.82 0.25 11.13
CA THR A 364 -2.72 -1.18 11.38
C THR A 364 -3.42 -1.93 10.25
N ILE A 365 -2.80 -3.00 9.78
CA ILE A 365 -3.43 -3.92 8.85
C ILE A 365 -3.17 -5.36 9.27
N LYS A 366 -4.22 -6.16 9.27
CA LYS A 366 -4.14 -7.61 9.34
C LYS A 366 -4.37 -8.16 7.94
N LEU A 367 -3.31 -8.60 7.30
CA LEU A 367 -3.38 -9.16 5.94
C LEU A 367 -4.13 -10.50 5.93
N PRO A 368 -4.81 -10.85 4.83
CA PRO A 368 -5.54 -12.10 4.68
C PRO A 368 -4.69 -13.34 4.96
N ASN A 369 -5.29 -14.38 5.58
CA ASN A 369 -4.55 -15.60 5.87
C ASN A 369 -4.15 -16.38 4.62
N SER A 370 -4.87 -16.24 3.52
CA SER A 370 -4.61 -16.84 2.20
C SER A 370 -3.65 -16.06 1.33
N LEU A 371 -3.24 -14.84 1.75
CA LEU A 371 -2.43 -13.95 0.93
C LEU A 371 -1.06 -14.55 0.61
N LYS A 372 -0.76 -14.65 -0.69
CA LYS A 372 0.51 -15.14 -1.23
C LYS A 372 1.40 -14.03 -1.78
N THR A 373 0.80 -13.00 -2.34
CA THR A 373 1.54 -11.96 -3.06
C THR A 373 1.10 -10.55 -2.66
N LEU A 374 2.07 -9.77 -2.25
CA LEU A 374 2.02 -8.31 -2.27
C LEU A 374 2.75 -7.85 -3.53
N ASP A 375 2.03 -7.20 -4.44
CA ASP A 375 2.62 -6.68 -5.66
C ASP A 375 3.44 -5.40 -5.44
N LYS A 376 3.98 -4.87 -6.52
CA LYS A 376 4.79 -3.65 -6.54
C LYS A 376 4.05 -2.50 -5.84
N GLN A 377 4.75 -1.83 -4.91
CA GLN A 377 4.30 -0.62 -4.22
C GLN A 377 2.94 -0.74 -3.50
N ALA A 378 2.48 -1.96 -3.18
CA ALA A 378 1.15 -2.22 -2.64
C ALA A 378 0.80 -1.36 -1.41
N PHE A 379 1.75 -1.07 -0.52
CA PHE A 379 1.61 -0.20 0.66
C PHE A 379 2.68 0.91 0.68
N ARG A 380 3.13 1.37 -0.48
CA ARG A 380 4.08 2.47 -0.54
C ARG A 380 3.47 3.73 0.09
N SER A 381 4.28 4.54 0.76
CA SER A 381 3.87 5.82 1.37
C SER A 381 2.67 5.72 2.33
N CYS A 382 2.42 4.55 2.92
CA CYS A 382 1.50 4.38 4.05
C CYS A 382 2.20 4.87 5.34
N TRP A 383 2.45 6.17 5.45
CA TRP A 383 3.37 6.78 6.42
C TRP A 383 3.13 6.38 7.88
N ASN A 384 1.87 6.14 8.25
CA ASN A 384 1.48 5.83 9.63
C ASN A 384 1.27 4.33 9.90
N LEU A 385 1.59 3.45 8.95
CA LEU A 385 1.38 2.01 9.09
C LEU A 385 2.38 1.41 10.08
N LYS A 386 1.97 1.26 11.35
CA LYS A 386 2.80 0.81 12.48
C LYS A 386 2.78 -0.70 12.68
N ASN A 387 1.66 -1.35 12.35
CA ASN A 387 1.49 -2.78 12.56
C ASN A 387 1.01 -3.48 11.30
N VAL A 388 1.75 -4.49 10.88
CA VAL A 388 1.41 -5.37 9.76
C VAL A 388 1.41 -6.80 10.27
N GLU A 389 0.21 -7.40 10.39
CA GLU A 389 0.07 -8.81 10.70
C GLU A 389 -0.16 -9.59 9.41
N TYR A 390 0.58 -10.68 9.20
CA TYR A 390 0.41 -11.54 8.03
C TYR A 390 0.59 -13.02 8.36
N SER A 391 -0.01 -13.88 7.53
CA SER A 391 0.00 -15.33 7.70
C SER A 391 1.32 -15.97 7.24
N ASN A 392 1.43 -17.29 7.44
CA ASN A 392 2.55 -18.11 6.91
C ASN A 392 2.36 -18.49 5.42
N GLN A 393 1.43 -17.87 4.70
CA GLN A 393 1.19 -18.13 3.27
C GLN A 393 1.86 -17.11 2.36
N LEU A 394 2.29 -15.94 2.89
CA LEU A 394 2.91 -14.89 2.09
C LEU A 394 4.25 -15.38 1.52
N GLU A 395 4.35 -15.43 0.20
CA GLU A 395 5.52 -15.91 -0.54
C GLU A 395 6.32 -14.78 -1.19
N THR A 396 5.64 -13.73 -1.64
CA THR A 396 6.26 -12.62 -2.38
C THR A 396 5.88 -11.27 -1.80
N ILE A 397 6.90 -10.46 -1.56
CA ILE A 397 6.82 -9.02 -1.24
C ILE A 397 7.43 -8.29 -2.44
N GLY A 398 6.61 -7.55 -3.19
CA GLY A 398 6.99 -6.88 -4.43
C GLY A 398 7.95 -5.70 -4.27
N GLU A 399 8.39 -5.17 -5.41
CA GLU A 399 9.23 -3.97 -5.46
C GLU A 399 8.56 -2.80 -4.74
N GLY A 400 9.28 -2.14 -3.82
CA GLY A 400 8.77 -0.98 -3.07
C GLY A 400 7.50 -1.23 -2.25
N ALA A 401 7.14 -2.50 -1.95
CA ALA A 401 5.84 -2.83 -1.35
C ALA A 401 5.54 -2.06 -0.04
N PHE A 402 6.56 -1.76 0.76
CA PHE A 402 6.47 -0.94 1.97
C PHE A 402 7.42 0.28 1.93
N GLN A 403 7.82 0.72 0.74
CA GLN A 403 8.70 1.87 0.58
C GLN A 403 8.07 3.15 1.14
N ASP A 404 8.90 4.06 1.64
CA ASP A 404 8.51 5.39 2.14
C ASP A 404 7.56 5.36 3.37
N ASN A 405 7.60 4.30 4.18
CA ASN A 405 6.83 4.20 5.44
C ASN A 405 7.56 4.90 6.60
N LEU A 406 7.69 6.22 6.53
CA LEU A 406 8.58 7.05 7.35
C LEU A 406 8.29 7.02 8.86
N PHE A 407 7.03 6.80 9.26
CA PHE A 407 6.60 6.71 10.67
C PHE A 407 6.02 5.33 10.99
N GLY A 408 6.35 4.35 10.12
CA GLY A 408 5.77 3.03 10.10
C GLY A 408 6.29 2.08 11.19
N PHE A 409 6.18 0.79 10.89
CA PHE A 409 6.57 -0.29 11.82
C PHE A 409 8.08 -0.31 12.05
N GLU A 410 8.44 -0.53 13.32
CA GLU A 410 9.85 -0.59 13.75
C GLU A 410 10.45 -2.00 13.59
N LYS A 411 9.61 -3.02 13.46
CA LYS A 411 10.02 -4.42 13.35
C LYS A 411 9.22 -5.14 12.27
N PHE A 412 9.91 -5.95 11.49
CA PHE A 412 9.30 -6.85 10.51
C PHE A 412 10.00 -8.21 10.57
N TYR A 413 9.23 -9.27 10.84
CA TYR A 413 9.74 -10.62 10.96
C TYR A 413 9.40 -11.42 9.73
N PHE A 414 10.39 -11.74 8.89
CA PHE A 414 10.18 -12.61 7.74
C PHE A 414 9.80 -14.02 8.19
N LYS A 415 8.57 -14.46 7.86
CA LYS A 415 8.13 -15.83 8.10
C LYS A 415 8.73 -16.78 7.08
N GLY A 416 8.82 -18.08 7.41
CA GLY A 416 9.49 -19.08 6.56
C GLY A 416 8.88 -19.29 5.18
N SER A 417 7.67 -18.79 4.92
CA SER A 417 7.01 -18.85 3.60
C SER A 417 7.52 -17.79 2.61
N VAL A 418 8.10 -16.68 3.08
CA VAL A 418 8.56 -15.60 2.20
C VAL A 418 9.81 -16.06 1.45
N LYS A 419 9.72 -16.08 0.12
CA LYS A 419 10.78 -16.51 -0.80
C LYS A 419 11.37 -15.35 -1.60
N ASN A 420 10.56 -14.33 -1.92
CA ASN A 420 10.97 -13.25 -2.79
C ASN A 420 10.68 -11.90 -2.14
N VAL A 421 11.69 -11.04 -2.07
CA VAL A 421 11.59 -9.65 -1.62
C VAL A 421 12.14 -8.76 -2.73
N GLY A 422 11.29 -7.92 -3.29
CA GLY A 422 11.63 -7.04 -4.41
C GLY A 422 12.55 -5.88 -4.00
N SER A 423 13.13 -5.23 -4.99
CA SER A 423 13.98 -4.04 -4.79
C SER A 423 13.22 -2.93 -4.06
N TYR A 424 13.90 -2.19 -3.20
CA TYR A 424 13.33 -1.09 -2.41
C TYR A 424 12.16 -1.47 -1.49
N ALA A 425 11.87 -2.76 -1.25
CA ALA A 425 10.66 -3.21 -0.58
C ALA A 425 10.40 -2.55 0.79
N PHE A 426 11.44 -2.18 1.53
CA PHE A 426 11.37 -1.51 2.83
C PHE A 426 12.20 -0.21 2.85
N ALA A 427 12.61 0.31 1.68
CA ALA A 427 13.46 1.50 1.63
C ALA A 427 12.77 2.74 2.23
N ASN A 428 13.56 3.63 2.83
CA ASN A 428 13.09 4.85 3.52
C ASN A 428 12.12 4.56 4.68
N GLY A 429 12.29 3.41 5.35
CA GLY A 429 11.47 2.97 6.48
C GLY A 429 11.95 3.47 7.84
N LYS A 430 11.46 2.80 8.89
CA LYS A 430 11.81 3.05 10.29
C LYS A 430 12.17 1.77 11.05
N LEU A 431 12.58 0.73 10.33
CA LEU A 431 12.97 -0.53 10.96
C LEU A 431 14.12 -0.33 11.93
N THR A 432 14.03 -0.91 13.12
CA THR A 432 15.11 -0.94 14.10
C THR A 432 15.84 -2.28 14.09
N CYS A 433 15.16 -3.34 13.67
CA CYS A 433 15.66 -4.70 13.65
C CYS A 433 15.10 -5.48 12.46
N VAL A 434 15.97 -6.30 11.83
CA VAL A 434 15.62 -7.20 10.73
C VAL A 434 16.19 -8.58 10.99
N HIS A 435 15.33 -9.60 10.94
CA HIS A 435 15.72 -11.01 10.98
C HIS A 435 15.52 -11.65 9.60
N LEU A 436 16.61 -11.85 8.87
CA LEU A 436 16.57 -12.50 7.56
C LEU A 436 16.42 -14.02 7.72
N LYS A 437 15.77 -14.67 6.77
CA LYS A 437 15.61 -16.12 6.71
C LYS A 437 16.42 -16.70 5.55
N GLY A 438 16.74 -17.98 5.64
CA GLY A 438 17.22 -18.74 4.47
C GLY A 438 16.12 -18.91 3.43
N ASP A 439 16.49 -19.38 2.25
CA ASP A 439 15.57 -19.62 1.10
C ASP A 439 14.88 -18.35 0.54
N MET A 440 15.46 -17.17 0.76
CA MET A 440 14.95 -15.90 0.26
C MET A 440 15.84 -15.34 -0.84
N THR A 441 15.20 -14.84 -1.91
CA THR A 441 15.85 -13.92 -2.85
C THR A 441 15.56 -12.48 -2.44
N MET A 442 16.61 -11.66 -2.40
CA MET A 442 16.51 -10.24 -2.06
C MET A 442 16.81 -9.41 -3.29
N GLY A 443 15.96 -8.42 -3.57
CA GLY A 443 16.23 -7.39 -4.56
C GLY A 443 17.33 -6.42 -4.14
N ASP A 444 17.61 -5.45 -4.97
CA ASP A 444 18.58 -4.38 -4.65
C ASP A 444 17.91 -3.28 -3.80
N TYR A 445 18.68 -2.59 -2.96
CA TYR A 445 18.25 -1.44 -2.14
C TYR A 445 17.11 -1.72 -1.15
N VAL A 446 16.92 -2.97 -0.72
CA VAL A 446 15.74 -3.40 0.06
C VAL A 446 15.52 -2.58 1.31
N PHE A 447 16.57 -2.25 2.07
CA PHE A 447 16.52 -1.48 3.31
C PHE A 447 17.23 -0.12 3.17
N GLN A 448 17.39 0.39 1.95
CA GLN A 448 18.08 1.67 1.71
C GLN A 448 17.45 2.80 2.52
N ASN A 449 18.30 3.67 3.11
CA ASN A 449 17.89 4.83 3.91
C ASN A 449 17.07 4.48 5.17
N ASP A 450 17.11 3.25 5.65
CA ASP A 450 16.50 2.89 6.94
C ASP A 450 17.41 3.36 8.07
N LYS A 451 17.31 4.65 8.39
CA LYS A 451 18.24 5.34 9.32
C LYS A 451 18.10 4.89 10.77
N SER A 452 17.04 4.18 11.11
CA SER A 452 16.78 3.66 12.45
C SER A 452 17.31 2.25 12.67
N LEU A 453 17.79 1.57 11.61
CA LEU A 453 18.21 0.18 11.67
C LEU A 453 19.46 0.01 12.53
N LYS A 454 19.32 -0.76 13.61
CA LYS A 454 20.36 -1.03 14.59
C LYS A 454 20.89 -2.46 14.57
N TYR A 455 20.05 -3.40 14.10
CA TYR A 455 20.37 -4.82 14.14
C TYR A 455 19.86 -5.55 12.89
N VAL A 456 20.74 -6.39 12.32
CA VAL A 456 20.41 -7.29 11.22
C VAL A 456 20.93 -8.68 11.56
N GLU A 457 20.04 -9.66 11.62
CA GLU A 457 20.40 -11.07 11.80
C GLU A 457 20.28 -11.81 10.47
N PHE A 458 21.40 -12.41 10.05
CA PHE A 458 21.42 -13.33 8.92
C PHE A 458 21.02 -14.75 9.37
N PRO A 459 20.45 -15.59 8.50
CA PRO A 459 20.05 -16.94 8.86
C PRO A 459 21.26 -17.79 9.27
N ALA A 460 21.08 -18.61 10.32
CA ALA A 460 22.08 -19.60 10.70
C ALA A 460 22.22 -20.68 9.60
N THR A 461 23.45 -21.10 9.34
CA THR A 461 23.84 -21.98 8.22
C THR A 461 23.26 -23.38 8.25
N SER A 462 22.64 -23.81 9.36
CA SER A 462 22.31 -25.23 9.59
C SER A 462 20.90 -25.65 9.21
N SER A 463 20.01 -24.76 8.77
CA SER A 463 18.59 -25.09 8.57
C SER A 463 18.01 -24.74 7.20
N ALA A 464 18.77 -24.10 6.29
CA ALA A 464 18.24 -23.64 5.01
C ALA A 464 18.70 -24.55 3.86
N THR A 465 17.77 -24.97 3.02
CA THR A 465 18.05 -25.72 1.78
C THR A 465 18.72 -24.83 0.74
N GLN A 466 18.46 -23.51 0.80
CA GLN A 466 19.10 -22.47 -0.02
C GLN A 466 19.51 -21.28 0.87
N PRO A 467 20.74 -21.22 1.34
CA PRO A 467 21.19 -20.13 2.19
C PRO A 467 21.29 -18.80 1.43
N LEU A 468 21.08 -17.69 2.13
CA LEU A 468 21.36 -16.37 1.56
C LEU A 468 22.87 -16.25 1.25
N THR A 469 23.18 -16.21 -0.06
CA THR A 469 24.58 -16.21 -0.53
C THR A 469 25.07 -14.83 -0.96
N LYS A 470 24.17 -13.85 -1.07
CA LYS A 470 24.50 -12.51 -1.59
C LYS A 470 23.96 -11.42 -0.69
N VAL A 471 24.77 -10.38 -0.49
CA VAL A 471 24.31 -9.06 -0.05
C VAL A 471 24.17 -8.22 -1.31
N THR A 472 22.93 -7.87 -1.64
CA THR A 472 22.59 -7.21 -2.92
C THR A 472 23.03 -5.75 -2.98
N GLU A 473 22.94 -5.13 -4.17
CA GLU A 473 23.38 -3.74 -4.36
C GLU A 473 22.60 -2.80 -3.44
N GLY A 474 23.34 -1.94 -2.74
CA GLY A 474 22.78 -0.94 -1.84
C GLY A 474 21.82 -1.47 -0.78
N MET A 475 21.83 -2.78 -0.46
CA MET A 475 20.83 -3.43 0.39
C MET A 475 20.62 -2.69 1.72
N PHE A 476 21.69 -2.18 2.31
CA PHE A 476 21.67 -1.40 3.55
C PHE A 476 22.28 0.00 3.38
N GLN A 477 22.29 0.52 2.17
CA GLN A 477 22.87 1.85 1.90
C GLN A 477 22.20 2.91 2.77
N ASN A 478 23.03 3.77 3.42
CA ASN A 478 22.60 4.85 4.32
C ASN A 478 21.82 4.38 5.57
N CYS A 479 22.01 3.14 6.04
CA CYS A 479 21.53 2.69 7.36
C CYS A 479 22.43 3.29 8.46
N THR A 480 22.27 4.57 8.73
CA THR A 480 23.21 5.36 9.53
C THR A 480 23.30 4.97 11.01
N SER A 481 22.31 4.23 11.55
CA SER A 481 22.33 3.77 12.95
C SER A 481 22.86 2.36 13.13
N LEU A 482 23.26 1.63 12.07
CA LEU A 482 23.73 0.26 12.12
C LEU A 482 25.18 0.22 12.66
N PRO A 483 25.44 -0.31 13.89
CA PRO A 483 26.78 -0.24 14.49
C PRO A 483 27.69 -1.39 14.09
N PHE A 484 27.13 -2.54 13.75
CA PHE A 484 27.84 -3.72 13.33
C PHE A 484 27.00 -4.58 12.39
N ILE A 485 27.68 -5.47 11.65
CA ILE A 485 27.06 -6.50 10.83
C ILE A 485 27.88 -7.79 10.89
N THR A 486 27.21 -8.94 10.98
CA THR A 486 27.85 -10.25 10.92
C THR A 486 27.38 -11.01 9.69
N LEU A 487 28.30 -11.26 8.76
CA LEU A 487 28.04 -11.98 7.53
C LEU A 487 28.40 -13.47 7.72
N PRO A 488 27.43 -14.38 7.51
CA PRO A 488 27.61 -15.81 7.71
C PRO A 488 28.56 -16.43 6.69
N THR A 489 28.96 -17.66 6.93
CA THR A 489 29.86 -18.43 6.03
C THR A 489 29.29 -18.67 4.64
N THR A 490 28.00 -18.50 4.46
CA THR A 490 27.27 -18.71 3.20
C THR A 490 27.38 -17.55 2.22
N VAL A 491 27.74 -16.34 2.69
CA VAL A 491 27.85 -15.16 1.84
C VAL A 491 29.10 -15.25 0.97
N THR A 492 28.90 -15.34 -0.35
CA THR A 492 29.94 -15.44 -1.38
C THR A 492 30.07 -14.20 -2.25
N GLU A 493 29.09 -13.30 -2.17
CA GLU A 493 29.06 -12.05 -2.95
C GLU A 493 28.49 -10.90 -2.12
N ILE A 494 29.21 -9.76 -2.10
CA ILE A 494 28.77 -8.50 -1.52
C ILE A 494 28.81 -7.46 -2.63
N LYS A 495 27.64 -7.03 -3.10
CA LYS A 495 27.55 -6.14 -4.26
C LYS A 495 27.90 -4.68 -3.92
N THR A 496 27.99 -3.88 -4.96
CA THR A 496 28.27 -2.44 -4.92
C THR A 496 27.40 -1.72 -3.91
N LYS A 497 27.99 -0.83 -3.11
CA LYS A 497 27.29 0.03 -2.13
C LYS A 497 26.47 -0.69 -1.07
N ALA A 498 26.67 -1.98 -0.83
CA ALA A 498 25.86 -2.79 0.07
C ALA A 498 25.64 -2.13 1.44
N PHE A 499 26.69 -1.49 2.02
CA PHE A 499 26.66 -0.75 3.27
C PHE A 499 27.22 0.68 3.14
N ASP A 500 27.24 1.22 1.92
CA ASP A 500 27.69 2.59 1.68
C ASP A 500 26.84 3.58 2.50
N GLY A 501 27.47 4.60 3.10
CA GLY A 501 26.78 5.59 3.93
C GLY A 501 26.32 5.10 5.32
N CYS A 502 26.64 3.85 5.74
CA CYS A 502 26.41 3.36 7.10
C CYS A 502 27.39 4.01 8.08
N SER A 503 27.16 5.27 8.45
CA SER A 503 28.16 6.09 9.20
C SER A 503 28.45 5.59 10.62
N SER A 504 27.54 4.83 11.24
CA SER A 504 27.77 4.20 12.56
C SER A 504 28.44 2.84 12.49
N LEU A 505 28.64 2.25 11.29
CA LEU A 505 29.17 0.90 11.13
C LEU A 505 30.66 0.84 11.52
N LYS A 506 30.93 0.25 12.71
CA LYS A 506 32.27 0.11 13.27
C LYS A 506 32.83 -1.27 13.05
N TYR A 507 32.00 -2.30 13.04
CA TYR A 507 32.39 -3.69 13.02
C TYR A 507 31.69 -4.44 11.89
N VAL A 508 32.46 -4.98 10.95
CA VAL A 508 32.04 -5.90 9.92
C VAL A 508 32.64 -7.26 10.20
N ASN A 509 31.85 -8.20 10.66
CA ASN A 509 32.31 -9.53 11.09
C ASN A 509 32.11 -10.51 9.94
N ILE A 510 33.18 -11.07 9.40
CA ILE A 510 33.15 -12.02 8.27
C ILE A 510 33.46 -13.42 8.79
N LEU A 511 32.46 -14.31 8.74
CA LEU A 511 32.62 -15.69 9.20
C LEU A 511 33.13 -16.62 8.12
N ALA A 512 33.10 -16.19 6.85
CA ALA A 512 33.55 -16.98 5.71
C ALA A 512 35.04 -17.30 5.76
N ALA A 513 35.41 -18.51 5.34
CA ALA A 513 36.79 -18.97 5.30
C ALA A 513 37.60 -18.37 4.14
N SER A 514 36.92 -17.94 3.08
CA SER A 514 37.52 -17.34 1.88
C SER A 514 36.88 -16.00 1.60
N PRO A 515 37.62 -15.04 1.02
CA PRO A 515 37.08 -13.76 0.62
C PRO A 515 35.92 -13.92 -0.39
N ALA A 516 34.77 -13.27 -0.11
CA ALA A 516 33.67 -13.15 -1.02
C ALA A 516 34.02 -12.17 -2.18
N THR A 517 33.34 -12.25 -3.30
CA THR A 517 33.40 -11.21 -4.33
C THR A 517 32.90 -9.89 -3.75
N LEU A 518 33.67 -8.81 -3.92
CA LEU A 518 33.39 -7.53 -3.30
C LEU A 518 33.14 -6.45 -4.37
N GLY A 519 31.96 -5.85 -4.30
CA GLY A 519 31.60 -4.70 -5.15
C GLY A 519 32.20 -3.38 -4.65
N ALA A 520 32.26 -2.39 -5.53
CA ALA A 520 32.81 -1.07 -5.20
C ALA A 520 32.01 -0.40 -4.07
N ASN A 521 32.71 0.24 -3.12
CA ASN A 521 32.12 0.95 -1.98
C ASN A 521 31.18 0.06 -1.13
N ALA A 522 31.46 -1.23 -1.04
CA ALA A 522 30.61 -2.17 -0.30
C ALA A 522 30.51 -1.81 1.20
N PHE A 523 31.59 -1.30 1.79
CA PHE A 523 31.64 -0.89 3.20
C PHE A 523 32.15 0.55 3.34
N PRO A 524 31.77 1.27 4.44
CA PRO A 524 32.41 2.51 4.80
C PRO A 524 33.89 2.32 5.08
N THR A 525 34.77 3.20 4.63
CA THR A 525 36.24 3.13 4.84
C THR A 525 36.62 3.21 6.31
N THR A 526 35.77 3.70 7.19
CA THR A 526 35.97 3.81 8.64
C THR A 526 35.69 2.52 9.39
N ALA A 527 34.99 1.54 8.76
CA ALA A 527 34.65 0.28 9.42
C ALA A 527 35.86 -0.63 9.57
N GLY A 528 36.01 -1.27 10.74
CA GLY A 528 36.94 -2.38 10.95
C GLY A 528 36.32 -3.68 10.40
N VAL A 529 37.04 -4.38 9.54
CA VAL A 529 36.59 -5.65 8.97
C VAL A 529 37.28 -6.78 9.70
N TYR A 530 36.54 -7.56 10.48
CA TYR A 530 37.05 -8.62 11.34
C TYR A 530 36.86 -9.98 10.69
N VAL A 531 37.93 -10.73 10.62
CA VAL A 531 37.99 -12.08 10.06
C VAL A 531 38.58 -13.04 11.08
N LYS A 532 38.43 -14.35 10.89
CA LYS A 532 39.13 -15.35 11.71
C LYS A 532 40.64 -15.18 11.61
N ALA A 533 41.36 -15.35 12.71
CA ALA A 533 42.80 -15.13 12.75
C ALA A 533 43.56 -16.02 11.74
N SER A 534 43.17 -17.29 11.62
CA SER A 534 43.73 -18.24 10.64
C SER A 534 43.48 -17.85 9.17
N LYS A 535 42.56 -16.91 8.90
CA LYS A 535 42.16 -16.51 7.53
C LYS A 535 42.66 -15.11 7.17
N LEU A 536 43.18 -14.35 8.10
CA LEU A 536 43.58 -12.95 7.87
C LEU A 536 44.52 -12.80 6.67
N SER A 537 45.53 -13.67 6.54
CA SER A 537 46.45 -13.61 5.41
C SER A 537 45.79 -13.82 4.03
N ALA A 538 44.78 -14.69 3.95
CA ALA A 538 44.03 -14.91 2.73
C ALA A 538 43.25 -13.66 2.31
N TYR A 539 42.66 -12.94 3.27
CA TYR A 539 41.97 -11.69 2.99
C TYR A 539 42.95 -10.56 2.64
N GLN A 540 44.09 -10.47 3.28
CA GLN A 540 45.11 -9.48 3.00
C GLN A 540 45.77 -9.66 1.62
N SER A 541 45.83 -10.89 1.09
CA SER A 541 46.35 -11.17 -0.24
C SER A 541 45.34 -11.02 -1.35
N ASN A 542 44.05 -10.86 -1.04
CA ASN A 542 43.01 -10.66 -2.02
C ASN A 542 42.94 -9.19 -2.48
N ALA A 543 42.91 -8.93 -3.79
CA ALA A 543 43.00 -7.59 -4.37
C ALA A 543 41.82 -6.67 -4.00
N ASP A 544 40.61 -7.21 -3.85
CA ASP A 544 39.45 -6.42 -3.49
C ASP A 544 39.35 -6.09 -2.00
N TRP A 545 39.92 -6.98 -1.13
CA TRP A 545 39.84 -6.89 0.32
C TRP A 545 41.03 -6.21 0.98
N ASN A 546 42.20 -6.22 0.33
CA ASN A 546 43.47 -5.70 0.95
C ASN A 546 43.45 -4.19 1.19
N THR A 547 42.49 -3.46 0.58
CA THR A 547 42.31 -2.02 0.79
C THR A 547 41.48 -1.71 2.04
N LEU A 548 40.83 -2.73 2.64
CA LEU A 548 39.98 -2.57 3.81
C LEU A 548 40.79 -2.62 5.11
N ASN A 549 40.22 -2.08 6.19
CA ASN A 549 40.80 -2.09 7.53
C ASN A 549 40.63 -3.48 8.19
N LEU A 550 41.37 -4.47 7.69
CA LEU A 550 41.30 -5.87 8.10
C LEU A 550 41.89 -6.10 9.50
N LYS A 551 41.19 -6.87 10.34
CA LYS A 551 41.54 -7.20 11.71
C LYS A 551 41.15 -8.64 12.05
N ASP A 552 41.81 -9.22 13.03
CA ASP A 552 41.48 -10.53 13.59
C ASP A 552 41.19 -10.49 15.10
N THR A 553 41.38 -9.36 15.75
CA THR A 553 41.28 -9.20 17.19
C THR A 553 40.44 -7.99 17.57
N TYR A 554 39.50 -8.22 18.46
CA TYR A 554 38.67 -7.17 19.08
C TYR A 554 39.33 -6.67 20.35
N VAL A 555 39.10 -5.43 20.68
CA VAL A 555 39.55 -4.79 21.93
C VAL A 555 38.34 -4.25 22.67
N GLN A 556 38.17 -4.62 23.93
CA GLN A 556 37.09 -4.21 24.80
C GLN A 556 37.60 -3.64 26.10
N THR A 557 37.26 -2.41 26.43
CA THR A 557 37.57 -1.83 27.74
C THR A 557 36.38 -2.08 28.68
N LEU A 558 36.68 -2.68 29.84
CA LEU A 558 35.72 -2.79 30.92
C LEU A 558 35.79 -1.54 31.79
N ASN A 559 34.70 -0.78 31.84
CA ASN A 559 34.63 0.39 32.73
C ASN A 559 34.22 0.04 34.15
N LYS A 560 33.80 -1.20 34.40
CA LYS A 560 33.35 -1.75 35.67
C LYS A 560 33.88 -3.15 35.85
N LYS A 561 33.95 -3.65 37.09
CA LYS A 561 34.42 -5.00 37.41
C LYS A 561 33.67 -6.09 36.65
N TYR A 562 32.34 -5.93 36.47
CA TYR A 562 31.50 -6.87 35.73
C TYR A 562 30.66 -6.15 34.67
N ALA A 563 30.40 -6.85 33.56
CA ALA A 563 29.52 -6.40 32.49
C ALA A 563 28.78 -7.59 31.88
N THR A 564 27.60 -7.38 31.34
CA THR A 564 26.89 -8.38 30.52
C THR A 564 27.35 -8.27 29.06
N PHE A 565 27.47 -9.41 28.37
CA PHE A 565 27.97 -9.47 27.00
C PHE A 565 27.30 -10.58 26.22
N THR A 566 27.10 -10.36 24.95
CA THR A 566 26.71 -11.34 23.95
C THR A 566 27.16 -10.89 22.57
N HIS A 567 27.40 -11.84 21.68
CA HIS A 567 27.66 -11.59 20.25
C HIS A 567 26.81 -12.51 19.38
N ASP A 568 26.58 -12.10 18.16
CA ASP A 568 25.84 -12.86 17.12
C ASP A 568 26.76 -13.84 16.34
N PHE A 569 28.02 -13.93 16.73
CA PHE A 569 28.99 -14.93 16.27
C PHE A 569 29.68 -15.63 17.46
N PRO A 570 30.28 -16.83 17.28
CA PRO A 570 31.03 -17.50 18.34
C PRO A 570 32.33 -16.75 18.64
N VAL A 571 32.68 -16.66 19.94
CA VAL A 571 33.78 -15.86 20.44
C VAL A 571 34.78 -16.75 21.19
N ASP A 572 36.07 -16.57 20.91
CA ASP A 572 37.18 -17.08 21.72
C ASP A 572 37.80 -15.94 22.56
N PHE A 573 37.88 -16.14 23.87
CA PHE A 573 38.50 -15.20 24.78
C PHE A 573 39.99 -15.51 24.86
N VAL A 574 40.81 -14.78 24.11
CA VAL A 574 42.25 -15.02 23.94
C VAL A 574 43.07 -13.75 24.18
N ALA A 575 44.26 -13.91 24.79
CA ALA A 575 45.22 -12.84 24.89
C ALA A 575 45.84 -12.54 23.52
N ALA A 576 45.97 -11.27 23.18
CA ALA A 576 46.53 -10.84 21.90
C ALA A 576 47.08 -9.41 21.96
N ASN A 577 48.08 -9.12 21.13
CA ASN A 577 48.65 -7.78 20.98
C ASN A 577 49.09 -7.14 22.31
N GLY A 578 49.68 -7.95 23.22
CA GLY A 578 50.18 -7.49 24.54
C GLY A 578 49.08 -7.15 25.56
N ARG A 579 47.84 -7.62 25.31
CA ARG A 579 46.68 -7.49 26.23
C ARG A 579 46.21 -8.85 26.70
N ASP A 580 45.67 -8.90 27.90
CA ASP A 580 45.10 -10.11 28.48
C ASP A 580 43.80 -10.51 27.77
N ALA A 581 43.46 -11.80 27.84
CA ALA A 581 42.15 -12.31 27.42
C ALA A 581 41.06 -11.73 28.34
N MET A 582 39.92 -11.46 27.75
CA MET A 582 38.71 -11.13 28.49
C MET A 582 38.27 -12.34 29.30
N GLU A 583 38.00 -12.19 30.58
CA GLU A 583 37.39 -13.23 31.38
C GLU A 583 35.86 -13.23 31.21
N ALA A 584 35.31 -14.36 30.81
CA ALA A 584 33.88 -14.54 30.60
C ALA A 584 33.35 -15.71 31.41
N TYR A 585 32.12 -15.54 31.90
CA TYR A 585 31.49 -16.52 32.77
C TYR A 585 30.06 -16.78 32.31
N VAL A 586 29.69 -18.05 32.31
CA VAL A 586 28.34 -18.55 32.04
C VAL A 586 27.66 -19.00 33.32
N GLY A 587 26.40 -18.71 33.48
CA GLY A 587 25.59 -19.15 34.61
C GLY A 587 25.02 -20.54 34.39
N LYS A 588 25.50 -21.57 35.08
CA LYS A 588 25.02 -22.96 34.89
C LYS A 588 23.93 -23.38 35.87
N SER A 589 23.90 -22.85 37.08
CA SER A 589 22.91 -23.24 38.07
C SER A 589 22.70 -22.15 39.11
N THR A 590 21.54 -22.18 39.78
CA THR A 590 21.19 -21.30 40.87
C THR A 590 21.11 -22.10 42.16
N TYR A 591 21.70 -21.59 43.23
CA TYR A 591 21.66 -22.19 44.56
C TYR A 591 20.83 -21.30 45.50
N LYS A 592 20.04 -21.95 46.37
CA LYS A 592 19.33 -21.31 47.47
C LYS A 592 20.13 -21.55 48.73
N VAL A 593 20.73 -20.52 49.30
CA VAL A 593 21.35 -20.58 50.63
C VAL A 593 20.32 -20.05 51.63
N THR A 594 19.79 -20.91 52.45
CA THR A 594 18.83 -20.52 53.51
C THR A 594 19.61 -20.30 54.81
N GLN A 595 19.74 -19.07 55.24
CA GLN A 595 20.12 -18.74 56.61
C GLN A 595 18.82 -18.44 57.38
N PRO A 596 18.80 -18.53 58.71
CA PRO A 596 17.56 -18.50 59.51
C PRO A 596 16.64 -17.29 59.27
N THR A 597 17.13 -16.27 58.59
CA THR A 597 16.37 -15.03 58.31
C THR A 597 16.58 -14.50 56.88
N LYS A 598 17.30 -15.19 55.99
CA LYS A 598 17.65 -14.65 54.65
C LYS A 598 17.58 -15.70 53.54
N ILE A 599 16.85 -15.41 52.47
CA ILE A 599 16.88 -16.20 51.25
C ILE A 599 17.84 -15.51 50.28
N GLN A 600 18.95 -16.17 49.93
CA GLN A 600 19.86 -15.73 48.88
C GLN A 600 19.82 -16.71 47.70
N LYS A 601 19.65 -16.21 46.52
CA LYS A 601 19.94 -16.98 45.29
C LYS A 601 21.34 -16.65 44.81
N ILE A 602 22.07 -17.66 44.42
CA ILE A 602 23.43 -17.52 43.87
C ILE A 602 23.43 -18.13 42.49
N LEU A 603 23.85 -17.36 41.50
CA LEU A 603 24.13 -17.88 40.16
C LEU A 603 25.56 -18.40 40.15
N LYS A 604 25.72 -19.72 40.03
CA LYS A 604 27.01 -20.35 39.89
C LYS A 604 27.61 -20.02 38.52
N MET A 605 28.68 -19.27 38.50
CA MET A 605 29.38 -18.82 37.32
C MET A 605 30.56 -19.75 37.03
N THR A 606 30.63 -20.28 35.81
CA THR A 606 31.75 -21.08 35.33
C THR A 606 32.48 -20.31 34.26
N LYS A 607 33.80 -20.24 34.38
CA LYS A 607 34.65 -19.58 33.40
C LYS A 607 34.54 -20.24 32.04
N ALA A 608 34.38 -19.46 31.01
CA ALA A 608 34.31 -19.90 29.61
C ALA A 608 35.50 -19.33 28.84
N THR A 609 36.20 -20.18 28.11
CA THR A 609 37.24 -19.76 27.17
C THR A 609 36.69 -19.39 25.81
N SER A 610 35.49 -19.93 25.50
CA SER A 610 34.75 -19.66 24.27
C SER A 610 33.26 -19.67 24.53
N ILE A 611 32.47 -18.93 23.74
CA ILE A 611 31.02 -18.92 23.77
C ILE A 611 30.43 -19.09 22.37
N ALA A 612 29.26 -19.71 22.29
CA ALA A 612 28.50 -19.84 21.04
C ALA A 612 27.91 -18.49 20.62
N ALA A 613 27.55 -18.39 19.33
CA ALA A 613 26.81 -17.27 18.84
C ALA A 613 25.47 -17.12 19.60
N ASN A 614 25.11 -15.89 19.93
CA ASN A 614 23.90 -15.58 20.67
C ASN A 614 23.80 -16.32 22.02
N GLU A 615 24.89 -16.40 22.71
CA GLU A 615 24.97 -16.86 24.09
C GLU A 615 25.31 -15.68 25.01
N GLY A 616 24.54 -15.50 26.09
CA GLY A 616 24.78 -14.44 27.06
C GLY A 616 25.84 -14.84 28.08
N VAL A 617 26.76 -13.92 28.44
CA VAL A 617 27.78 -14.11 29.47
C VAL A 617 27.93 -12.89 30.36
N ILE A 618 28.58 -13.10 31.51
CA ILE A 618 29.07 -12.02 32.36
C ILE A 618 30.58 -11.94 32.16
N LEU A 619 31.03 -10.77 31.74
CA LEU A 619 32.47 -10.45 31.69
C LEU A 619 32.95 -9.99 33.04
N ALA A 620 34.18 -10.39 33.41
CA ALA A 620 34.88 -9.92 34.61
C ALA A 620 36.25 -9.38 34.25
N GLY A 621 36.71 -8.38 35.01
CA GLY A 621 38.04 -7.81 34.83
C GLY A 621 38.28 -6.58 35.70
N THR A 622 39.48 -6.03 35.63
CA THR A 622 39.83 -4.80 36.32
C THR A 622 39.19 -3.60 35.65
N PRO A 623 38.49 -2.70 36.37
CA PRO A 623 37.92 -1.50 35.78
C PRO A 623 38.97 -0.67 35.03
N ASN A 624 38.52 -0.07 33.89
CA ASN A 624 39.33 0.73 32.97
C ASN A 624 40.50 -0.01 32.31
N THR A 625 40.48 -1.35 32.34
CA THR A 625 41.46 -2.19 31.64
C THR A 625 40.89 -2.69 30.31
N THR A 626 41.74 -2.77 29.30
CA THR A 626 41.41 -3.21 27.95
C THR A 626 41.81 -4.64 27.73
N TYR A 627 40.88 -5.47 27.33
CA TYR A 627 41.05 -6.90 27.10
C TYR A 627 40.80 -7.23 25.61
N THR A 628 41.14 -8.47 25.21
CA THR A 628 40.96 -8.94 23.83
C THR A 628 40.14 -10.20 23.73
N TYR A 629 39.51 -10.35 22.57
CA TYR A 629 38.80 -11.57 22.13
C TYR A 629 38.81 -11.66 20.60
N ARG A 630 38.44 -12.82 20.03
CA ARG A 630 38.44 -13.08 18.57
C ARG A 630 37.16 -13.80 18.13
N ILE A 631 36.91 -13.82 16.82
CA ILE A 631 35.96 -14.76 16.23
C ILE A 631 36.49 -16.16 16.42
N ALA A 632 35.69 -17.08 16.99
CA ALA A 632 36.14 -18.44 17.25
C ALA A 632 36.51 -19.18 15.96
N GLU A 633 37.60 -19.91 15.98
CA GLU A 633 38.11 -20.67 14.82
C GLU A 633 37.19 -21.83 14.45
N SER A 634 36.58 -22.46 15.45
CA SER A 634 35.64 -23.59 15.30
C SER A 634 34.24 -23.24 15.79
N ALA A 635 33.28 -24.08 15.46
CA ALA A 635 31.94 -23.98 16.02
C ALA A 635 31.98 -24.27 17.53
N VAL A 636 31.34 -23.39 18.31
CA VAL A 636 31.19 -23.52 19.75
C VAL A 636 29.72 -23.93 20.04
N ALA A 637 29.52 -25.01 20.76
CA ALA A 637 28.24 -25.47 21.20
C ALA A 637 27.70 -24.57 22.33
N LYS A 638 26.40 -24.25 22.31
CA LYS A 638 25.73 -23.57 23.43
C LYS A 638 25.73 -24.44 24.67
N LEU A 639 25.96 -23.82 25.82
CA LEU A 639 25.84 -24.49 27.09
C LEU A 639 24.37 -24.71 27.45
N ALA A 640 23.98 -25.98 27.70
CA ALA A 640 22.57 -26.38 27.87
C ALA A 640 21.83 -25.65 29.02
N ASP A 641 22.56 -25.33 30.10
CA ASP A 641 21.96 -24.77 31.32
C ASP A 641 22.36 -23.30 31.56
N ASN A 642 22.85 -22.59 30.55
CA ASN A 642 23.20 -21.19 30.72
C ASN A 642 21.94 -20.34 30.99
N LYS A 643 21.88 -19.72 32.16
CA LYS A 643 20.78 -18.85 32.61
C LYS A 643 20.95 -17.38 32.17
N VAL A 644 22.09 -17.04 31.57
CA VAL A 644 22.34 -15.70 31.04
C VAL A 644 21.81 -15.61 29.62
N MET A 645 20.74 -14.89 29.45
CA MET A 645 20.04 -14.76 28.18
C MET A 645 20.57 -13.60 27.34
N PRO A 646 20.80 -13.79 26.05
CA PRO A 646 21.22 -12.71 25.16
C PRO A 646 20.07 -11.78 24.82
N VAL A 647 20.36 -10.51 24.63
CA VAL A 647 19.42 -9.52 24.06
C VAL A 647 19.83 -9.25 22.62
N ARG A 648 19.05 -9.73 21.67
CA ARG A 648 19.31 -9.61 20.23
C ARG A 648 18.79 -8.32 19.64
N GLU A 649 17.72 -7.79 20.23
CA GLU A 649 17.09 -6.53 19.88
C GLU A 649 16.71 -5.78 21.17
N ASP A 650 16.37 -4.50 21.06
CA ASP A 650 15.90 -3.75 22.22
C ASP A 650 14.62 -4.43 22.75
N THR A 651 14.74 -5.08 23.89
CA THR A 651 13.68 -5.94 24.46
C THR A 651 13.12 -5.31 25.71
N LEU A 652 11.79 -5.22 25.80
CA LEU A 652 11.09 -4.82 27.01
C LEU A 652 10.95 -6.05 27.92
N LEU A 653 11.62 -6.03 29.04
CA LEU A 653 11.56 -7.09 30.04
C LEU A 653 10.49 -6.75 31.11
N TYR A 654 9.64 -7.71 31.38
CA TYR A 654 8.68 -7.66 32.49
C TYR A 654 9.26 -8.38 33.72
N GLN A 655 8.72 -8.09 34.90
CA GLN A 655 9.15 -8.74 36.14
C GLN A 655 8.97 -10.26 36.05
N THR A 656 7.83 -10.71 35.52
CA THR A 656 7.53 -12.12 35.30
C THR A 656 6.98 -12.30 33.90
N GLU A 657 7.54 -13.21 33.14
CA GLU A 657 7.10 -13.58 31.79
C GLU A 657 5.96 -14.60 31.82
N THR A 658 5.38 -14.86 30.65
CA THR A 658 4.24 -15.80 30.48
C THR A 658 4.58 -17.25 30.82
N ASP A 659 5.87 -17.62 30.86
CA ASP A 659 6.36 -18.94 31.27
C ASP A 659 6.55 -19.07 32.80
N GLY A 660 6.17 -18.04 33.57
CA GLY A 660 6.28 -18.00 35.02
C GLY A 660 7.68 -17.73 35.58
N LYS A 661 8.66 -17.42 34.69
CA LYS A 661 10.02 -17.07 35.12
C LYS A 661 10.18 -15.57 35.29
N SER A 662 11.14 -15.18 36.13
CA SER A 662 11.47 -13.80 36.37
C SER A 662 12.76 -13.37 35.69
N ASN A 663 12.81 -12.08 35.30
CA ASN A 663 13.96 -11.47 34.65
C ASN A 663 14.79 -10.66 35.66
N TRP A 664 16.12 -10.84 35.61
CA TRP A 664 17.08 -10.23 36.50
C TRP A 664 18.13 -9.48 35.71
N THR A 665 18.45 -8.27 36.12
CA THR A 665 19.42 -7.41 35.44
C THR A 665 20.61 -7.08 36.38
N LEU A 666 21.82 -7.08 35.80
CA LEU A 666 23.02 -6.66 36.51
C LEU A 666 22.98 -5.13 36.73
N GLN A 667 23.05 -4.72 37.98
CA GLN A 667 23.05 -3.30 38.38
C GLN A 667 24.43 -2.77 38.65
N SER A 668 24.54 -1.48 38.99
CA SER A 668 25.81 -0.81 39.28
C SER A 668 26.49 -1.29 40.56
N ASP A 669 25.76 -1.94 41.43
CA ASP A 669 26.27 -2.58 42.65
C ASP A 669 26.83 -3.99 42.41
N TYR A 670 26.96 -4.41 41.16
CA TYR A 670 27.42 -5.74 40.73
C TYR A 670 26.53 -6.91 41.16
N LYS A 671 25.26 -6.64 41.51
CA LYS A 671 24.29 -7.65 41.88
C LYS A 671 23.22 -7.76 40.80
N LEU A 672 22.58 -8.94 40.71
CA LEU A 672 21.40 -9.13 39.84
C LEU A 672 20.17 -8.75 40.64
N HIS A 673 19.45 -7.77 40.12
CA HIS A 673 18.21 -7.28 40.70
C HIS A 673 17.00 -7.72 39.84
N LEU A 674 15.92 -8.10 40.53
CA LEU A 674 14.66 -8.38 39.85
C LEU A 674 14.18 -7.13 39.09
N THR A 675 13.76 -7.32 37.87
CA THR A 675 13.17 -6.24 37.07
C THR A 675 11.84 -5.87 37.70
N GLN A 676 11.71 -4.69 38.31
CA GLN A 676 10.50 -4.30 39.08
C GLN A 676 9.39 -3.81 38.17
N ASP A 677 9.74 -3.11 37.10
CA ASP A 677 8.83 -2.59 36.09
C ASP A 677 9.31 -3.01 34.69
N ALA A 678 8.45 -2.83 33.69
CA ALA A 678 8.83 -3.05 32.31
C ALA A 678 10.06 -2.19 31.96
N LYS A 679 11.20 -2.85 31.62
CA LYS A 679 12.46 -2.20 31.34
C LYS A 679 13.01 -2.61 29.99
N THR A 680 13.34 -1.65 29.17
CA THR A 680 14.02 -1.91 27.90
C THR A 680 15.48 -2.24 28.13
N ILE A 681 15.92 -3.40 27.64
CA ILE A 681 17.32 -3.83 27.58
C ILE A 681 17.77 -3.72 26.14
N TYR A 682 18.86 -3.00 25.92
CA TYR A 682 19.40 -2.76 24.58
C TYR A 682 20.14 -3.97 24.02
N CYS A 683 20.12 -4.12 22.69
CA CYS A 683 20.83 -5.15 21.95
C CYS A 683 22.32 -5.23 22.35
N GLY A 684 22.89 -6.43 22.38
CA GLY A 684 24.28 -6.68 22.83
C GLY A 684 24.45 -6.76 24.34
N ARG A 685 23.39 -6.76 25.11
CA ARG A 685 23.36 -7.00 26.56
C ARG A 685 22.83 -8.40 26.86
N ALA A 686 22.90 -8.80 28.11
CA ALA A 686 22.31 -10.05 28.59
C ALA A 686 21.59 -9.84 29.94
N TYR A 687 20.67 -10.74 30.24
CA TYR A 687 19.93 -10.77 31.50
C TYR A 687 19.82 -12.22 31.98
N VAL A 688 19.40 -12.44 33.23
CA VAL A 688 19.17 -13.78 33.79
C VAL A 688 17.68 -14.04 33.82
N HIS A 689 17.29 -15.19 33.28
CA HIS A 689 15.90 -15.66 33.22
C HIS A 689 15.77 -16.96 34.00
N GLU A 690 15.01 -16.95 35.09
CA GLU A 690 14.96 -18.05 36.04
C GLU A 690 13.56 -18.25 36.63
N THR A 691 13.24 -19.50 37.01
CA THR A 691 11.98 -19.85 37.66
C THR A 691 11.83 -19.17 39.02
N ASN A 692 10.63 -18.66 39.28
CA ASN A 692 10.25 -18.20 40.61
C ASN A 692 10.04 -19.40 41.52
N GLU A 693 10.74 -19.46 42.64
CA GLU A 693 10.46 -20.47 43.66
C GLU A 693 9.31 -20.04 44.59
N PRO A 694 8.53 -21.01 45.14
CA PRO A 694 7.52 -20.74 46.16
C PRO A 694 8.15 -20.00 47.36
N GLY A 695 7.60 -18.86 47.72
CA GLY A 695 8.09 -18.00 48.82
C GLY A 695 8.80 -16.72 48.40
N VAL A 696 9.07 -16.52 47.10
CA VAL A 696 9.63 -15.26 46.56
C VAL A 696 8.53 -14.29 46.13
N GLN A 697 7.29 -14.75 46.00
CA GLN A 697 6.12 -13.89 45.73
C GLN A 697 5.90 -12.94 46.93
N GLY A 698 6.07 -11.64 46.66
CA GLY A 698 5.87 -10.58 47.65
C GLY A 698 7.13 -10.04 48.33
N ALA A 699 8.32 -10.61 48.07
CA ALA A 699 9.58 -10.00 48.48
C ALA A 699 9.87 -8.73 47.67
N LYS A 700 10.01 -7.59 48.32
CA LYS A 700 10.27 -6.29 47.66
C LYS A 700 11.63 -6.19 46.98
N SER A 701 12.56 -7.05 47.29
CA SER A 701 13.82 -7.24 46.55
C SER A 701 14.46 -8.60 46.89
N VAL A 702 14.80 -9.36 45.85
CA VAL A 702 15.64 -10.54 45.98
C VAL A 702 16.95 -10.23 45.24
N VAL A 703 18.08 -10.44 45.86
CA VAL A 703 19.39 -10.15 45.29
C VAL A 703 20.10 -11.45 45.02
N PHE A 704 20.60 -11.64 43.76
CA PHE A 704 21.47 -12.74 43.40
C PHE A 704 22.92 -12.34 43.67
N GLY A 705 23.64 -13.17 44.43
CA GLY A 705 25.09 -13.12 44.48
C GLY A 705 25.70 -13.86 43.27
N LEU A 706 26.82 -13.38 42.77
CA LEU A 706 27.62 -14.10 41.78
C LEU A 706 28.71 -14.90 42.55
N SER A 707 28.82 -16.20 42.25
CA SER A 707 29.91 -17.04 42.75
C SER A 707 30.72 -17.49 41.58
N LEU A 708 32.04 -17.21 41.59
CA LEU A 708 32.98 -17.66 40.57
C LEU A 708 33.62 -18.95 41.08
N ASP A 709 33.69 -20.00 40.24
CA ASP A 709 34.43 -21.22 40.46
C ASP A 709 35.91 -20.96 40.07
N ASP A 710 36.85 -21.50 40.86
CA ASP A 710 38.25 -21.62 40.44
C ASP A 710 38.45 -22.73 39.38
N GLU A 711 39.63 -22.82 38.78
CA GLU A 711 39.94 -23.79 37.72
C GLU A 711 39.77 -25.24 38.18
N ASP A 712 39.79 -25.52 39.51
CA ASP A 712 39.64 -26.83 40.14
C ASP A 712 38.20 -27.15 40.55
N GLY A 713 37.21 -26.25 40.29
CA GLY A 713 35.82 -26.45 40.65
C GLY A 713 35.50 -26.21 42.14
N ASN A 714 36.45 -25.65 42.90
CA ASN A 714 36.25 -25.25 44.28
C ASN A 714 35.65 -23.84 44.31
N MET A 715 34.67 -23.63 45.20
CA MET A 715 34.10 -22.28 45.43
C MET A 715 35.21 -21.38 46.06
N THR A 716 35.74 -20.46 45.31
CA THR A 716 36.50 -19.38 45.90
C THR A 716 35.54 -18.49 46.68
N ASN A 717 35.79 -18.31 47.97
CA ASN A 717 35.01 -17.43 48.88
C ASN A 717 35.20 -15.94 48.54
N ASP A 718 35.43 -15.59 47.29
CA ASP A 718 35.42 -14.20 46.82
C ASP A 718 33.97 -13.69 46.58
N ALA A 719 33.09 -14.06 47.49
CA ALA A 719 31.83 -13.37 47.73
C ALA A 719 32.09 -11.99 48.37
N THR A 720 33.11 -11.27 47.87
CA THR A 720 33.34 -9.89 48.27
C THR A 720 32.25 -9.04 47.70
N GLY A 721 31.24 -8.79 48.52
CA GLY A 721 30.14 -7.92 48.18
C GLY A 721 28.76 -8.42 48.57
N ILE A 722 28.64 -9.53 49.31
CA ILE A 722 27.42 -9.85 50.02
C ILE A 722 27.41 -9.05 51.33
N GLU A 723 27.26 -7.75 51.26
CA GLU A 723 26.66 -7.07 52.40
C GLU A 723 25.23 -7.54 52.45
N SER A 724 24.89 -8.23 53.52
CA SER A 724 23.55 -8.60 53.87
C SER A 724 22.75 -7.31 54.01
N ILE A 725 21.95 -7.03 52.97
CA ILE A 725 20.83 -6.12 53.20
C ILE A 725 19.84 -6.94 53.99
N ASP A 726 19.77 -6.68 55.26
CA ASP A 726 18.69 -7.19 56.10
C ASP A 726 17.36 -6.92 55.41
N ALA A 727 16.50 -7.93 55.33
CA ALA A 727 15.06 -7.74 55.09
C ALA A 727 14.43 -6.88 56.20
N ALA A 728 15.21 -6.49 57.19
CA ALA A 728 15.04 -5.51 58.22
C ALA A 728 16.12 -4.42 58.09
N GLY A 729 16.33 -3.85 56.90
CA GLY A 729 16.70 -2.44 56.79
C GLY A 729 15.47 -1.64 57.21
N LYS A 730 15.21 -1.57 58.46
CA LYS A 730 14.51 -0.49 59.10
C LYS A 730 15.35 0.78 58.94
N ALA A 731 15.45 1.29 57.72
CA ALA A 731 15.47 2.72 57.56
C ALA A 731 14.07 3.15 58.01
N ASP A 732 14.02 3.99 58.99
CA ASP A 732 12.80 4.60 59.55
C ASP A 732 11.67 4.61 58.54
N GLU A 733 10.81 3.57 58.54
CA GLU A 733 9.64 3.46 57.65
C GLU A 733 8.64 4.58 57.89
N ASP A 734 8.85 5.33 58.98
CA ASP A 734 7.92 6.40 59.38
C ASP A 734 8.00 7.67 58.52
N ASN A 735 9.02 7.84 57.66
CA ASN A 735 9.20 9.09 56.92
C ASN A 735 9.32 8.91 55.40
N VAL A 736 8.98 7.75 54.84
CA VAL A 736 8.98 7.50 53.40
C VAL A 736 7.57 7.63 52.80
N TYR A 737 7.46 8.53 51.83
CA TYR A 737 6.25 8.82 51.08
C TYR A 737 6.53 8.59 49.57
N TYR A 738 5.49 8.40 48.80
CA TYR A 738 5.56 8.35 47.35
C TYR A 738 4.61 9.37 46.74
N THR A 739 5.02 10.06 45.70
CA THR A 739 4.10 10.88 44.91
C THR A 739 3.02 10.01 44.27
N ILE A 740 1.97 10.60 43.74
CA ILE A 740 0.93 9.88 42.97
C ILE A 740 1.52 9.22 41.73
N SER A 741 2.65 9.75 41.19
CA SER A 741 3.43 9.19 40.07
C SER A 741 4.46 8.13 40.49
N GLY A 742 4.49 7.73 41.80
CA GLY A 742 5.36 6.66 42.29
C GLY A 742 6.80 7.08 42.62
N VAL A 743 7.11 8.38 42.64
CA VAL A 743 8.43 8.88 43.04
C VAL A 743 8.55 8.84 44.56
N ARG A 744 9.64 8.22 45.07
CA ARG A 744 9.95 8.14 46.51
C ARG A 744 10.41 9.49 47.01
N VAL A 745 9.77 9.97 48.07
CA VAL A 745 10.09 11.23 48.77
C VAL A 745 10.30 10.94 50.25
N VAL A 746 11.40 11.39 50.82
CA VAL A 746 11.66 11.28 52.28
C VAL A 746 11.37 12.63 52.90
N ASN A 747 10.49 12.66 53.89
CA ASN A 747 10.04 13.90 54.54
C ASN A 747 9.56 14.98 53.55
N PRO A 748 8.42 14.80 52.87
CA PRO A 748 7.96 15.78 51.90
C PRO A 748 7.72 17.14 52.57
N THR A 749 8.41 18.15 52.05
CA THR A 749 8.27 19.55 52.50
C THR A 749 7.27 20.33 51.64
N GLU A 750 6.88 19.80 50.52
CA GLU A 750 5.87 20.42 49.65
C GLU A 750 4.48 19.92 49.99
N LYS A 751 3.52 20.87 49.99
CA LYS A 751 2.10 20.55 50.19
C LYS A 751 1.60 19.71 49.01
N GLY A 752 1.01 18.57 49.27
CA GLY A 752 0.59 17.68 48.19
C GLY A 752 -0.05 16.39 48.69
N VAL A 753 -0.47 15.59 47.74
CA VAL A 753 -1.01 14.26 47.96
C VAL A 753 0.08 13.21 47.74
N TYR A 754 0.37 12.41 48.75
CA TYR A 754 1.36 11.38 48.75
C TYR A 754 0.76 10.02 49.14
N ILE A 755 1.46 8.95 48.86
CA ILE A 755 1.13 7.59 49.29
C ILE A 755 2.14 7.20 50.37
N LYS A 756 1.68 6.87 51.56
CA LYS A 756 2.46 6.33 52.67
C LYS A 756 1.87 4.99 53.07
N ASN A 757 2.67 3.91 53.09
CA ASN A 757 2.22 2.55 53.48
C ASN A 757 0.96 2.11 52.72
N GLY A 758 0.89 2.42 51.39
CA GLY A 758 -0.24 2.09 50.52
C GLY A 758 -1.51 2.92 50.74
N LYS A 759 -1.47 3.93 51.64
CA LYS A 759 -2.59 4.83 51.94
C LYS A 759 -2.32 6.25 51.43
N LYS A 760 -3.34 6.91 50.93
CA LYS A 760 -3.31 8.31 50.50
C LYS A 760 -3.16 9.23 51.72
N VAL A 761 -2.13 10.08 51.75
CA VAL A 761 -1.84 11.04 52.81
C VAL A 761 -1.73 12.42 52.20
N ILE A 762 -2.31 13.43 52.88
CA ILE A 762 -2.22 14.84 52.47
C ILE A 762 -1.18 15.51 53.37
N VAL A 763 -0.08 16.00 52.80
CA VAL A 763 0.89 16.88 53.47
C VAL A 763 0.39 18.32 53.28
N ARG A 764 0.07 19.00 54.39
CA ARG A 764 -0.55 20.34 54.40
C ARG A 764 0.48 21.45 54.60
#